data_42ddf0f46a19240632adf4e457901c1b
#
_entry.id   42ddf0f46a19240632adf4e457901c1b
#
_cell.length_a   1.000
_cell.length_b   1.000
_cell.length_c   1.000
_cell.angle_alpha   90.00
_cell.angle_beta   90.00
_cell.angle_gamma   90.00
#
_symmetry.space_group_name_H-M   'P 1'
#
loop_
_entity.id
_entity.type
_entity.pdbx_description
1 polymer ?
#
loop_
_entity_poly.entity_id
_entity_poly.type
_entity_poly.pdbx_seq_one_letter_code
_entity_poly.pdbx_strand_id
1 'polypeptide(L)'
;MNTTEDTYDITYHFEDAPIESGNISAWSSNERTAGFALHPYTLKGSTFITSKQLSLDDTKSSGPFEEAEGHLYEFQQPSPLIEPTELLISWYELWEELQDVSLKPTMNDELNQLVLVQFYGKISSIFRKKINQVLEYFQTQINDGQKELQPSLDTLWEVESAWRCAEAIYFPSSSPYTLSTTIMDWVNSYDPQPVAEDGLEIMTYRIPYQHPSFWSYVNKTAIRGLFQQTISCLESSSLTKEIPTLETTINDLVDILKYCPCLHQKSIRSAVDFEKRWKIWRSRIAHLHQSIVNHSDIPTEVEQSLLSLLNILSGNREEIKTNCISWQEYFSALAFLYDPLDCKNPAQVSILYQMSTAEDTDFYVDSTLEFEKLCVALCNNQPLDAIQHSYMLDVGLAVHLADFLHKTGYIKDYFTEELPVTLREHLLLEYGEIILETKGIWQVAFAYWKHVPGYGHQRIKSLISRVPLHNIVEKDEALTVCQELDLQEEAQSVMSHWATNLIAEGAYGEALIILDKARDFTTMNRVTWEIFNLCLENQNSVNAAEDETLYDLLSSPRLCSPTLASVLSPAAAIHQYFLCKESEDPRQAGELLIGLLKMINSPKFYREKLLKELLVFTRNTKNYQTISLTSAFDCIACLEDHEKNVSNSKLVRDVRIQLASIVSWNYLNAVK
;
A
#
# COMPACT_ATOMS: atom_id res chain seq x y z
N MET A 1 -9.14 -29.54 -17.87
CA MET A 1 -8.43 -28.74 -16.89
C MET A 1 -9.40 -27.70 -16.46
N ASN A 2 -10.03 -27.89 -15.34
CA ASN A 2 -10.78 -26.82 -14.72
C ASN A 2 -9.71 -25.89 -14.19
N THR A 3 -9.64 -24.77 -14.78
CA THR A 3 -8.83 -23.70 -14.28
C THR A 3 -9.44 -23.29 -12.98
N THR A 4 -8.70 -23.53 -11.97
CA THR A 4 -9.02 -23.13 -10.60
C THR A 4 -8.74 -21.67 -10.39
N GLU A 5 -8.47 -20.95 -11.49
CA GLU A 5 -8.15 -19.53 -11.47
C GLU A 5 -9.23 -18.71 -10.83
N ASP A 6 -10.46 -19.17 -11.01
CA ASP A 6 -11.61 -18.49 -10.44
C ASP A 6 -11.71 -18.66 -8.93
N THR A 7 -10.92 -19.54 -8.35
CA THR A 7 -10.94 -19.77 -6.90
C THR A 7 -10.11 -18.78 -6.12
N TYR A 8 -9.27 -18.00 -6.78
CA TYR A 8 -8.50 -16.99 -6.07
C TYR A 8 -9.34 -15.93 -5.40
N ASP A 9 -10.44 -15.66 -6.03
CA ASP A 9 -11.17 -14.47 -5.71
C ASP A 9 -12.46 -14.74 -4.97
N ILE A 10 -12.84 -16.04 -4.84
CA ILE A 10 -14.21 -16.32 -4.47
C ILE A 10 -14.24 -17.48 -3.48
N THR A 11 -13.98 -17.19 -2.24
CA THR A 11 -14.42 -18.08 -1.16
C THR A 11 -15.92 -17.93 -0.99
N TYR A 12 -16.66 -18.67 -1.78
CA TYR A 12 -18.08 -18.79 -1.54
C TYR A 12 -18.29 -19.67 -0.32
N HIS A 13 -18.78 -19.10 0.76
CA HIS A 13 -19.44 -19.90 1.77
C HIS A 13 -20.79 -20.32 1.22
N PHE A 14 -20.81 -21.39 0.45
CA PHE A 14 -22.03 -21.96 -0.10
C PHE A 14 -22.76 -22.87 0.86
N GLU A 15 -22.56 -22.75 2.16
CA GLU A 15 -23.28 -23.58 3.13
C GLU A 15 -24.78 -23.52 2.91
N ASP A 16 -25.29 -22.39 2.40
CA ASP A 16 -26.70 -22.18 2.06
C ASP A 16 -26.95 -22.02 0.55
N ALA A 17 -25.96 -22.33 -0.29
CA ALA A 17 -26.17 -22.22 -1.73
C ALA A 17 -27.30 -23.18 -2.17
N PRO A 18 -28.34 -22.69 -2.83
CA PRO A 18 -29.44 -23.54 -3.29
C PRO A 18 -29.03 -24.48 -4.41
N ILE A 19 -27.77 -24.48 -4.78
CA ILE A 19 -27.19 -25.28 -5.85
C ILE A 19 -26.57 -26.53 -5.24
N GLU A 20 -27.38 -27.40 -4.73
CA GLU A 20 -26.96 -28.78 -4.62
C GLU A 20 -26.75 -29.34 -6.03
N SER A 21 -25.49 -29.66 -6.33
CA SER A 21 -25.10 -30.51 -7.45
C SER A 21 -25.85 -30.32 -8.76
N GLY A 22 -25.67 -29.16 -9.39
CA GLY A 22 -25.89 -29.03 -10.83
C GLY A 22 -27.32 -29.02 -11.34
N ASN A 23 -28.34 -28.83 -10.52
CA ASN A 23 -29.71 -28.81 -10.95
C ASN A 23 -30.19 -27.38 -11.31
N ILE A 24 -29.62 -26.82 -12.41
CA ILE A 24 -29.95 -25.50 -12.93
C ILE A 24 -31.46 -25.39 -13.27
N SER A 25 -32.10 -26.49 -13.66
CA SER A 25 -33.53 -26.51 -14.02
C SER A 25 -34.44 -26.30 -12.80
N ALA A 26 -34.09 -26.84 -11.64
CA ALA A 26 -34.84 -26.61 -10.39
C ALA A 26 -34.67 -25.16 -9.90
N TRP A 27 -33.55 -24.56 -10.19
CA TRP A 27 -33.22 -23.20 -9.78
C TRP A 27 -33.98 -22.16 -10.61
N SER A 28 -34.03 -22.34 -11.93
CA SER A 28 -34.79 -21.47 -12.82
C SER A 28 -36.32 -21.63 -12.68
N SER A 29 -36.82 -22.81 -12.24
CA SER A 29 -38.24 -23.03 -11.94
C SER A 29 -38.77 -22.22 -10.75
N ASN A 30 -37.89 -21.73 -9.87
CA ASN A 30 -38.25 -20.93 -8.70
C ASN A 30 -38.19 -19.41 -8.96
N GLU A 31 -38.13 -18.99 -10.24
CA GLU A 31 -38.04 -17.57 -10.63
C GLU A 31 -36.87 -16.81 -10.03
N ARG A 32 -35.78 -17.51 -9.67
CA ARG A 32 -34.57 -16.92 -9.13
C ARG A 32 -33.66 -16.45 -10.26
N THR A 33 -33.14 -15.25 -10.11
CA THR A 33 -32.15 -14.67 -11.03
C THR A 33 -30.83 -14.44 -10.30
N ALA A 34 -29.71 -14.70 -10.98
CA ALA A 34 -28.41 -14.39 -10.50
C ALA A 34 -27.97 -13.00 -10.99
N GLY A 35 -27.57 -12.15 -10.08
CA GLY A 35 -26.94 -10.89 -10.38
C GLY A 35 -25.42 -10.99 -10.18
N PHE A 36 -24.71 -10.02 -10.76
CA PHE A 36 -23.25 -9.92 -10.66
C PHE A 36 -22.84 -8.45 -10.53
N ALA A 37 -21.93 -8.15 -9.62
CA ALA A 37 -21.36 -6.84 -9.42
C ALA A 37 -19.84 -6.93 -9.37
N LEU A 38 -19.14 -5.96 -9.97
CA LEU A 38 -17.68 -5.87 -9.96
C LEU A 38 -17.24 -4.70 -9.09
N HIS A 39 -16.24 -4.95 -8.27
CA HIS A 39 -15.52 -3.88 -7.57
C HIS A 39 -14.81 -2.99 -8.61
N PRO A 40 -14.94 -1.66 -8.55
CA PRO A 40 -14.49 -0.77 -9.63
C PRO A 40 -12.98 -0.78 -9.87
N TYR A 41 -12.19 -1.04 -8.83
CA TYR A 41 -10.72 -1.00 -8.91
C TYR A 41 -10.09 -2.38 -9.05
N THR A 42 -10.48 -3.35 -8.22
CA THR A 42 -9.84 -4.67 -8.20
C THR A 42 -10.41 -5.63 -9.22
N LEU A 43 -11.54 -5.30 -9.83
CA LEU A 43 -12.30 -6.17 -10.74
C LEU A 43 -12.77 -7.49 -10.09
N LYS A 44 -12.61 -7.62 -8.78
CA LYS A 44 -13.23 -8.73 -8.06
C LYS A 44 -14.74 -8.60 -8.16
N GLY A 45 -15.39 -9.69 -8.42
CA GLY A 45 -16.82 -9.71 -8.63
C GLY A 45 -17.54 -10.34 -7.44
N SER A 46 -18.77 -9.95 -7.13
CA SER A 46 -19.69 -10.67 -6.27
C SER A 46 -20.89 -11.15 -7.05
N THR A 47 -21.38 -12.34 -6.71
CA THR A 47 -22.61 -12.88 -7.23
C THR A 47 -23.68 -12.83 -6.17
N PHE A 48 -24.89 -12.53 -6.58
CA PHE A 48 -26.05 -12.53 -5.69
C PHE A 48 -27.25 -13.12 -6.37
N ILE A 49 -28.18 -13.65 -5.61
CA ILE A 49 -29.39 -14.30 -6.09
C ILE A 49 -30.58 -13.44 -5.69
N THR A 50 -31.45 -13.16 -6.64
CA THR A 50 -32.70 -12.43 -6.41
C THR A 50 -33.90 -13.29 -6.75
N SER A 51 -34.97 -13.19 -5.98
CA SER A 51 -36.23 -13.91 -6.22
C SER A 51 -37.15 -13.20 -7.22
N LYS A 52 -36.87 -11.95 -7.60
CA LYS A 52 -37.61 -11.17 -8.59
C LYS A 52 -36.69 -10.69 -9.71
N GLN A 53 -37.22 -10.68 -10.92
CA GLN A 53 -36.58 -9.99 -12.03
C GLN A 53 -36.59 -8.49 -11.74
N LEU A 54 -35.40 -7.92 -11.49
CA LEU A 54 -35.23 -6.47 -11.40
C LEU A 54 -35.59 -5.87 -12.75
N SER A 55 -36.75 -5.26 -12.86
CA SER A 55 -37.08 -4.46 -14.05
C SER A 55 -36.19 -3.22 -14.04
N LEU A 56 -35.53 -2.93 -15.15
CA LEU A 56 -34.66 -1.76 -15.36
C LEU A 56 -35.33 -0.40 -15.09
N ASP A 57 -36.64 -0.41 -14.86
CA ASP A 57 -37.46 0.81 -14.65
C ASP A 57 -37.66 1.20 -13.17
N ASP A 58 -37.31 0.33 -12.23
CA ASP A 58 -37.52 0.58 -10.79
C ASP A 58 -36.35 1.31 -10.09
N THR A 59 -35.67 2.22 -10.79
CA THR A 59 -34.54 3.00 -10.27
C THR A 59 -34.92 4.07 -9.25
N LYS A 60 -36.11 4.08 -8.68
CA LYS A 60 -36.59 5.16 -7.79
C LYS A 60 -36.80 4.80 -6.33
N SER A 61 -36.57 3.59 -5.89
CA SER A 61 -36.66 3.24 -4.46
C SER A 61 -35.38 2.54 -4.02
N SER A 62 -34.89 2.91 -2.84
CA SER A 62 -33.93 2.21 -1.97
C SER A 62 -33.13 1.09 -2.63
N GLY A 63 -31.85 1.09 -2.50
CA GLY A 63 -30.88 0.26 -3.21
C GLY A 63 -31.36 -1.15 -3.57
N PRO A 64 -30.93 -1.72 -4.67
CA PRO A 64 -31.44 -2.95 -5.27
C PRO A 64 -31.40 -4.20 -4.37
N PHE A 65 -30.94 -4.05 -3.15
CA PHE A 65 -30.69 -5.15 -2.21
C PHE A 65 -31.67 -5.23 -1.04
N GLU A 66 -32.51 -4.22 -0.78
CA GLU A 66 -33.42 -4.23 0.38
C GLU A 66 -34.64 -5.15 0.24
N GLU A 67 -34.98 -5.58 -1.00
CA GLU A 67 -36.12 -6.47 -1.26
C GLU A 67 -35.73 -7.87 -1.79
N ALA A 68 -34.44 -8.18 -1.85
CA ALA A 68 -33.98 -9.47 -2.34
C ALA A 68 -34.02 -10.51 -1.20
N GLU A 69 -34.99 -11.41 -1.26
CA GLU A 69 -34.88 -12.70 -0.59
C GLU A 69 -33.76 -13.49 -1.28
N GLY A 70 -32.52 -13.23 -0.95
CA GLY A 70 -31.38 -13.87 -1.54
C GLY A 70 -30.16 -13.75 -0.66
N HIS A 71 -29.32 -14.74 -0.70
CA HIS A 71 -28.03 -14.67 -0.01
C HIS A 71 -27.10 -13.80 -0.83
N LEU A 72 -26.57 -12.74 -0.21
CA LEU A 72 -25.45 -11.97 -0.76
C LEU A 72 -24.19 -12.73 -0.42
N TYR A 73 -23.49 -13.18 -1.44
CA TYR A 73 -22.18 -13.78 -1.26
C TYR A 73 -21.15 -12.67 -1.35
N GLU A 74 -20.61 -12.29 -0.21
CA GLU A 74 -19.49 -11.37 -0.17
C GLU A 74 -18.20 -12.14 -0.46
N PHE A 75 -17.29 -11.49 -1.19
CA PHE A 75 -15.93 -11.98 -1.26
C PHE A 75 -15.32 -11.94 0.13
N GLN A 76 -14.50 -12.91 0.43
CA GLN A 76 -13.64 -12.81 1.58
C GLN A 76 -12.78 -11.55 1.39
N GLN A 77 -13.11 -10.50 2.11
CA GLN A 77 -12.25 -9.34 2.13
C GLN A 77 -10.94 -9.78 2.78
N PRO A 78 -9.80 -9.45 2.19
CA PRO A 78 -8.54 -9.64 2.87
C PRO A 78 -8.62 -8.92 4.21
N SER A 79 -7.96 -9.46 5.22
CA SER A 79 -7.87 -8.78 6.51
C SER A 79 -7.40 -7.35 6.27
N PRO A 80 -8.08 -6.33 6.81
CA PRO A 80 -7.70 -4.95 6.57
C PRO A 80 -6.25 -4.76 7.03
N LEU A 81 -5.45 -4.12 6.19
CA LEU A 81 -4.08 -3.75 6.55
C LEU A 81 -4.12 -2.87 7.81
N ILE A 82 -3.40 -3.31 8.82
CA ILE A 82 -3.30 -2.64 10.12
C ILE A 82 -2.43 -1.39 10.01
N GLU A 83 -1.46 -1.43 9.10
CA GLU A 83 -0.50 -0.37 8.90
C GLU A 83 -1.18 0.91 8.41
N PRO A 84 -0.84 2.07 9.02
CA PRO A 84 -1.28 3.35 8.52
C PRO A 84 -0.64 3.66 7.17
N THR A 85 -1.31 4.50 6.38
CA THR A 85 -0.88 4.88 5.03
C THR A 85 0.56 5.40 4.97
N GLU A 86 0.97 6.19 5.96
CA GLU A 86 2.33 6.75 6.05
C GLU A 86 3.39 5.66 6.22
N LEU A 87 3.08 4.59 6.94
CA LEU A 87 3.98 3.46 7.09
C LEU A 87 4.12 2.69 5.77
N LEU A 88 3.01 2.43 5.09
CA LEU A 88 2.99 1.74 3.80
C LEU A 88 3.82 2.49 2.75
N ILE A 89 3.66 3.81 2.66
CA ILE A 89 4.46 4.65 1.75
C ILE A 89 5.96 4.59 2.14
N SER A 90 6.28 4.73 3.43
CA SER A 90 7.66 4.67 3.90
C SER A 90 8.30 3.30 3.67
N TRP A 91 7.54 2.22 3.81
CA TRP A 91 8.01 0.87 3.54
C TRP A 91 8.25 0.66 2.04
N TYR A 92 7.35 1.16 1.21
CA TYR A 92 7.51 1.11 -0.23
C TYR A 92 8.80 1.85 -0.67
N GLU A 93 9.05 3.06 -0.19
CA GLU A 93 10.26 3.83 -0.53
C GLU A 93 11.55 3.06 -0.17
N LEU A 94 11.60 2.46 1.02
CA LEU A 94 12.72 1.63 1.45
C LEU A 94 12.85 0.34 0.63
N TRP A 95 11.72 -0.25 0.26
CA TRP A 95 11.70 -1.44 -0.56
C TRP A 95 12.18 -1.17 -1.99
N GLU A 96 11.85 -0.01 -2.56
CA GLU A 96 12.33 0.42 -3.86
C GLU A 96 13.85 0.63 -3.86
N GLU A 97 14.41 1.24 -2.81
CA GLU A 97 15.87 1.31 -2.62
C GLU A 97 16.52 -0.07 -2.67
N LEU A 98 15.86 -1.11 -2.13
CA LEU A 98 16.36 -2.49 -2.21
C LEU A 98 16.37 -3.04 -3.64
N GLN A 99 15.41 -2.63 -4.49
CA GLN A 99 15.32 -3.14 -5.85
C GLN A 99 16.43 -2.58 -6.75
N ASP A 100 16.86 -1.35 -6.52
CA ASP A 100 17.89 -0.67 -7.32
C ASP A 100 19.31 -1.25 -7.14
N VAL A 101 19.53 -2.04 -6.10
CA VAL A 101 20.84 -2.64 -5.82
C VAL A 101 21.10 -3.86 -6.70
N SER A 102 21.51 -3.60 -7.92
CA SER A 102 22.09 -4.62 -8.78
C SER A 102 23.59 -4.77 -8.50
N LEU A 103 23.98 -5.68 -7.62
CA LEU A 103 25.39 -6.04 -7.47
C LEU A 103 25.87 -6.78 -8.73
N LYS A 104 26.87 -6.20 -9.40
CA LYS A 104 27.55 -6.91 -10.49
C LYS A 104 28.30 -8.08 -9.86
N PRO A 105 28.14 -9.31 -10.38
CA PRO A 105 28.91 -10.46 -9.92
C PRO A 105 30.42 -10.15 -10.11
N THR A 106 31.12 -9.98 -8.99
CA THR A 106 32.57 -9.85 -8.97
C THR A 106 33.18 -11.22 -8.62
N MET A 107 34.46 -11.43 -8.94
CA MET A 107 35.15 -12.72 -8.78
C MET A 107 35.23 -13.25 -7.33
N ASN A 108 34.66 -12.55 -6.32
CA ASN A 108 34.74 -12.90 -4.92
C ASN A 108 33.34 -12.94 -4.29
N ASP A 109 32.62 -14.05 -4.47
CA ASP A 109 31.23 -14.23 -4.03
C ASP A 109 31.05 -14.02 -2.51
N GLU A 110 32.00 -14.46 -1.68
CA GLU A 110 31.92 -14.31 -0.22
C GLU A 110 31.98 -12.85 0.25
N LEU A 111 32.84 -12.03 -0.38
CA LEU A 111 32.97 -10.60 -0.04
C LEU A 111 31.73 -9.83 -0.48
N ASN A 112 31.17 -10.19 -1.63
CA ASN A 112 29.93 -9.61 -2.14
C ASN A 112 28.75 -9.94 -1.22
N GLN A 113 28.65 -11.19 -0.78
CA GLN A 113 27.58 -11.60 0.13
C GLN A 113 27.67 -10.84 1.47
N LEU A 114 28.86 -10.64 1.99
CA LEU A 114 29.05 -9.87 3.23
C LEU A 114 28.63 -8.40 3.09
N VAL A 115 28.97 -7.76 1.97
CA VAL A 115 28.55 -6.38 1.66
C VAL A 115 27.05 -6.29 1.49
N LEU A 116 26.43 -7.28 0.84
CA LEU A 116 24.98 -7.39 0.70
C LEU A 116 24.29 -7.47 2.05
N VAL A 117 24.68 -8.41 2.90
CA VAL A 117 24.10 -8.60 4.24
C VAL A 117 24.21 -7.30 5.06
N GLN A 118 25.34 -6.58 4.99
CA GLN A 118 25.49 -5.30 5.68
C GLN A 118 24.56 -4.22 5.13
N PHE A 119 24.40 -4.15 3.81
CA PHE A 119 23.52 -3.20 3.17
C PHE A 119 22.05 -3.46 3.54
N TYR A 120 21.60 -4.71 3.39
CA TYR A 120 20.25 -5.12 3.75
C TYR A 120 19.98 -4.96 5.25
N GLY A 121 20.96 -5.26 6.10
CA GLY A 121 20.84 -5.02 7.54
C GLY A 121 20.63 -3.54 7.90
N LYS A 122 21.25 -2.61 7.17
CA LYS A 122 20.99 -1.17 7.38
C LYS A 122 19.56 -0.80 7.00
N ILE A 123 19.09 -1.22 5.82
CA ILE A 123 17.72 -0.96 5.39
C ILE A 123 16.73 -1.63 6.35
N SER A 124 16.96 -2.89 6.72
CA SER A 124 16.16 -3.59 7.73
C SER A 124 16.03 -2.79 9.03
N SER A 125 17.14 -2.23 9.52
CA SER A 125 17.11 -1.40 10.73
C SER A 125 16.28 -0.12 10.56
N ILE A 126 16.17 0.43 9.34
CA ILE A 126 15.32 1.58 9.04
C ILE A 126 13.85 1.13 8.98
N PHE A 127 13.54 0.00 8.35
CA PHE A 127 12.21 -0.61 8.39
C PHE A 127 11.70 -0.74 9.82
N ARG A 128 12.48 -1.38 10.67
CA ARG A 128 12.16 -1.55 12.09
C ARG A 128 11.93 -0.22 12.83
N LYS A 129 12.75 0.80 12.55
CA LYS A 129 12.55 2.13 13.14
C LYS A 129 11.22 2.75 12.73
N LYS A 130 10.78 2.54 11.49
CA LYS A 130 9.47 3.02 11.03
C LYS A 130 8.32 2.32 11.75
N ILE A 131 8.41 1.01 11.96
CA ILE A 131 7.43 0.27 12.77
C ILE A 131 7.38 0.86 14.19
N ASN A 132 8.53 1.07 14.84
CA ASN A 132 8.60 1.63 16.18
C ASN A 132 7.97 3.02 16.28
N GLN A 133 8.15 3.89 15.28
CA GLN A 133 7.49 5.20 15.24
C GLN A 133 5.96 5.08 15.22
N VAL A 134 5.43 4.09 14.52
CA VAL A 134 3.98 3.84 14.48
C VAL A 134 3.48 3.22 15.78
N LEU A 135 4.26 2.32 16.39
CA LEU A 135 3.95 1.77 17.71
C LEU A 135 3.86 2.89 18.77
N GLU A 136 4.82 3.82 18.80
CA GLU A 136 4.79 4.98 19.69
C GLU A 136 3.58 5.87 19.43
N TYR A 137 3.22 6.09 18.16
CA TYR A 137 2.04 6.84 17.78
C TYR A 137 0.76 6.16 18.28
N PHE A 138 0.57 4.85 18.03
CA PHE A 138 -0.60 4.12 18.52
C PHE A 138 -0.68 4.10 20.04
N GLN A 139 0.44 3.90 20.73
CA GLN A 139 0.49 3.95 22.18
C GLN A 139 0.05 5.32 22.73
N THR A 140 0.43 6.40 22.05
CA THR A 140 0.00 7.75 22.43
C THR A 140 -1.49 7.92 22.23
N GLN A 141 -2.04 7.49 21.08
CA GLN A 141 -3.47 7.56 20.79
C GLN A 141 -4.32 6.73 21.77
N ILE A 142 -3.84 5.55 22.16
CA ILE A 142 -4.49 4.71 23.16
C ILE A 142 -4.51 5.39 24.54
N ASN A 143 -3.40 6.03 24.94
CA ASN A 143 -3.30 6.79 26.17
C ASN A 143 -4.26 8.00 26.17
N ASP A 144 -4.50 8.60 24.99
CA ASP A 144 -5.46 9.68 24.77
C ASP A 144 -6.93 9.21 24.70
N GLY A 145 -7.16 7.90 24.83
CA GLY A 145 -8.49 7.29 24.98
C GLY A 145 -9.01 6.47 23.81
N GLN A 146 -8.24 6.31 22.71
CA GLN A 146 -8.62 5.51 21.53
C GLN A 146 -8.31 4.01 21.75
N LYS A 147 -9.05 3.37 22.65
CA LYS A 147 -8.82 1.94 22.98
C LYS A 147 -9.08 0.95 21.85
N GLU A 148 -9.75 1.38 20.80
CA GLU A 148 -10.03 0.56 19.61
C GLU A 148 -8.77 0.18 18.84
N LEU A 149 -7.66 0.93 19.02
CA LEU A 149 -6.37 0.65 18.39
C LEU A 149 -5.53 -0.43 19.12
N GLN A 150 -5.98 -0.93 20.28
CA GLN A 150 -5.21 -1.90 21.05
C GLN A 150 -4.91 -3.19 20.28
N PRO A 151 -5.87 -3.83 19.57
CA PRO A 151 -5.56 -5.03 18.78
C PRO A 151 -4.52 -4.76 17.67
N SER A 152 -4.60 -3.59 17.03
CA SER A 152 -3.64 -3.19 16.00
C SER A 152 -2.24 -2.94 16.58
N LEU A 153 -2.17 -2.36 17.77
CA LEU A 153 -0.90 -2.18 18.49
C LEU A 153 -0.29 -3.54 18.83
N ASP A 154 -1.08 -4.48 19.35
CA ASP A 154 -0.60 -5.80 19.76
C ASP A 154 -0.06 -6.57 18.54
N THR A 155 -0.79 -6.59 17.41
CA THR A 155 -0.31 -7.24 16.18
C THR A 155 0.94 -6.56 15.61
N LEU A 156 0.98 -5.23 15.57
CA LEU A 156 2.15 -4.51 15.04
C LEU A 156 3.39 -4.70 15.95
N TRP A 157 3.18 -4.92 17.25
CA TRP A 157 4.24 -5.27 18.17
C TRP A 157 4.80 -6.68 17.89
N GLU A 158 3.94 -7.64 17.57
CA GLU A 158 4.35 -8.98 17.12
C GLU A 158 5.12 -8.91 15.79
N VAL A 159 4.66 -8.11 14.84
CA VAL A 159 5.34 -7.84 13.55
C VAL A 159 6.74 -7.27 13.78
N GLU A 160 6.88 -6.25 14.65
CA GLU A 160 8.19 -5.67 14.99
C GLU A 160 9.14 -6.69 15.60
N SER A 161 8.64 -7.48 16.54
CA SER A 161 9.43 -8.49 17.24
C SER A 161 9.87 -9.62 16.31
N ALA A 162 8.97 -10.08 15.42
CA ALA A 162 9.28 -11.09 14.40
C ALA A 162 10.32 -10.56 13.39
N TRP A 163 10.17 -9.31 12.94
CA TRP A 163 11.15 -8.64 12.09
C TRP A 163 12.52 -8.57 12.75
N ARG A 164 12.57 -8.20 14.03
CA ARG A 164 13.80 -8.15 14.82
C ARG A 164 14.46 -9.52 14.98
N CYS A 165 13.67 -10.58 15.13
CA CYS A 165 14.16 -11.95 15.12
C CYS A 165 14.84 -12.31 13.78
N ALA A 166 14.16 -12.01 12.68
CA ALA A 166 14.72 -12.24 11.34
C ALA A 166 16.00 -11.40 11.11
N GLU A 167 15.98 -10.12 11.50
CA GLU A 167 17.16 -9.23 11.43
C GLU A 167 18.33 -9.79 12.24
N ALA A 168 18.08 -10.29 13.44
CA ALA A 168 19.13 -10.81 14.33
C ALA A 168 19.86 -12.01 13.73
N ILE A 169 19.17 -12.84 12.97
CA ILE A 169 19.67 -14.12 12.47
C ILE A 169 20.16 -14.02 11.02
N TYR A 170 19.40 -13.37 10.12
CA TYR A 170 19.63 -13.42 8.67
C TYR A 170 20.31 -12.16 8.12
N PHE A 171 20.02 -10.98 8.64
CA PHE A 171 20.52 -9.72 8.09
C PHE A 171 20.86 -8.67 9.18
N PRO A 172 21.79 -9.01 10.10
CA PRO A 172 22.17 -8.08 11.15
C PRO A 172 22.76 -6.78 10.58
N SER A 173 22.39 -5.66 11.18
CA SER A 173 22.79 -4.31 10.73
C SER A 173 24.29 -4.02 10.87
N SER A 174 24.98 -4.76 11.68
CA SER A 174 26.44 -4.79 11.78
C SER A 174 26.92 -6.19 11.44
N SER A 175 28.09 -6.33 10.81
CA SER A 175 28.69 -7.65 10.57
C SER A 175 29.38 -8.16 11.83
N PRO A 176 28.67 -8.85 12.73
CA PRO A 176 29.26 -9.38 13.95
C PRO A 176 30.06 -10.65 13.65
N TYR A 177 31.08 -10.93 14.47
CA TYR A 177 31.80 -12.20 14.43
C TYR A 177 30.94 -13.36 14.95
N THR A 178 29.90 -13.05 15.69
CA THR A 178 28.88 -13.97 16.19
C THR A 178 27.53 -13.28 16.24
N LEU A 179 26.46 -14.04 15.98
CA LEU A 179 25.09 -13.55 16.07
C LEU A 179 24.55 -13.52 17.50
N SER A 180 25.37 -13.94 18.49
CA SER A 180 24.94 -14.08 19.89
C SER A 180 24.37 -12.82 20.51
N THR A 181 24.96 -11.66 20.21
CA THR A 181 24.47 -10.37 20.74
C THR A 181 23.19 -9.91 20.08
N THR A 182 23.05 -10.11 18.76
CA THR A 182 21.83 -9.73 18.03
C THR A 182 20.63 -10.58 18.44
N ILE A 183 20.86 -11.88 18.69
CA ILE A 183 19.84 -12.79 19.23
C ILE A 183 19.46 -12.38 20.67
N MET A 184 20.44 -12.08 21.51
CA MET A 184 20.19 -11.62 22.89
C MET A 184 19.43 -10.28 22.91
N ASP A 185 19.80 -9.33 22.03
CA ASP A 185 19.11 -8.05 21.90
C ASP A 185 17.66 -8.22 21.46
N TRP A 186 17.38 -9.18 20.57
CA TRP A 186 16.01 -9.53 20.19
C TRP A 186 15.20 -10.01 21.40
N VAL A 187 15.71 -11.01 22.15
CA VAL A 187 15.00 -11.57 23.29
C VAL A 187 14.80 -10.54 24.40
N ASN A 188 15.79 -9.68 24.67
CA ASN A 188 15.67 -8.60 25.64
C ASN A 188 14.67 -7.51 25.25
N SER A 189 14.42 -7.35 23.94
CA SER A 189 13.41 -6.40 23.45
C SER A 189 12.01 -7.00 23.46
N TYR A 190 11.89 -8.28 23.14
CA TYR A 190 10.63 -9.02 23.15
C TYR A 190 10.09 -9.23 24.58
N ASP A 191 10.95 -9.68 25.49
CA ASP A 191 10.63 -9.95 26.87
C ASP A 191 11.69 -9.27 27.79
N PRO A 192 11.48 -7.98 28.13
CA PRO A 192 12.44 -7.23 28.95
C PRO A 192 12.43 -7.72 30.40
N GLN A 193 13.31 -8.68 30.70
CA GLN A 193 13.51 -9.26 32.00
C GLN A 193 14.97 -9.08 32.46
N PRO A 194 15.26 -8.99 33.80
CA PRO A 194 14.30 -8.87 34.90
C PRO A 194 13.66 -7.48 34.96
N VAL A 195 12.51 -7.37 35.60
CA VAL A 195 11.75 -6.12 35.71
C VAL A 195 12.53 -5.12 36.59
N ALA A 196 12.52 -3.85 36.19
CA ALA A 196 13.27 -2.80 36.88
C ALA A 196 12.80 -2.57 38.34
N GLU A 197 11.51 -2.76 38.60
CA GLU A 197 10.87 -2.65 39.90
C GLU A 197 11.45 -3.65 40.89
N ASP A 198 11.70 -4.90 40.48
CA ASP A 198 12.31 -5.93 41.30
C ASP A 198 13.74 -5.52 41.74
N GLY A 199 14.48 -4.94 40.78
CA GLY A 199 15.80 -4.40 41.05
C GLY A 199 15.81 -3.27 42.09
N LEU A 200 14.83 -2.36 42.00
CA LEU A 200 14.66 -1.27 42.96
C LEU A 200 14.29 -1.80 44.35
N GLU A 201 13.36 -2.75 44.43
CA GLU A 201 12.98 -3.39 45.71
C GLU A 201 14.21 -4.02 46.41
N ILE A 202 14.98 -4.82 45.66
CA ILE A 202 16.19 -5.46 46.14
C ILE A 202 17.21 -4.41 46.66
N MET A 203 17.45 -3.33 45.92
CA MET A 203 18.43 -2.31 46.24
C MET A 203 18.02 -1.41 47.42
N THR A 204 16.73 -1.31 47.75
CA THR A 204 16.23 -0.58 48.92
C THR A 204 16.30 -1.41 50.18
N TYR A 205 16.60 -2.70 50.10
CA TYR A 205 16.74 -3.56 51.26
C TYR A 205 17.96 -3.18 52.07
N ARG A 206 17.90 -3.31 53.39
CA ARG A 206 19.00 -2.86 54.33
C ARG A 206 20.37 -3.43 53.93
N ILE A 207 20.41 -4.67 53.54
CA ILE A 207 21.61 -5.39 53.08
C ILE A 207 21.17 -6.13 51.79
N PRO A 208 21.37 -5.57 50.58
CA PRO A 208 20.78 -6.09 49.34
C PRO A 208 21.07 -7.57 49.09
N TYR A 209 22.30 -8.06 49.33
CA TYR A 209 22.64 -9.45 49.05
C TYR A 209 21.89 -10.48 49.91
N GLN A 210 21.31 -10.06 51.04
CA GLN A 210 20.48 -10.90 51.90
C GLN A 210 19.02 -10.95 51.49
N HIS A 211 18.61 -10.18 50.50
CA HIS A 211 17.28 -10.25 49.97
C HIS A 211 17.04 -11.61 49.27
N PRO A 212 15.90 -12.31 49.48
CA PRO A 212 15.68 -13.65 48.96
C PRO A 212 15.82 -13.75 47.44
N SER A 213 15.44 -12.68 46.69
CA SER A 213 15.48 -12.64 45.23
C SER A 213 16.79 -12.06 44.66
N PHE A 214 17.74 -11.64 45.49
CA PHE A 214 18.96 -10.97 45.01
C PHE A 214 19.76 -11.83 44.03
N TRP A 215 20.11 -13.04 44.41
CA TRP A 215 20.91 -13.92 43.56
C TRP A 215 20.16 -14.40 42.31
N SER A 216 18.86 -14.64 42.42
CA SER A 216 18.03 -14.93 41.28
C SER A 216 18.02 -13.77 40.27
N TYR A 217 17.90 -12.53 40.75
CA TYR A 217 17.98 -11.32 39.93
C TYR A 217 19.36 -11.16 39.27
N VAL A 218 20.43 -11.35 39.99
CA VAL A 218 21.82 -11.30 39.46
C VAL A 218 22.05 -12.38 38.40
N ASN A 219 21.62 -13.63 38.66
CA ASN A 219 21.71 -14.70 37.68
C ASN A 219 20.91 -14.38 36.41
N LYS A 220 19.72 -13.82 36.58
CA LYS A 220 18.85 -13.41 35.44
C LYS A 220 19.52 -12.33 34.60
N THR A 221 20.05 -11.27 35.20
CA THR A 221 20.78 -10.23 34.46
C THR A 221 22.01 -10.78 33.76
N ALA A 222 22.71 -11.75 34.34
CA ALA A 222 23.87 -12.39 33.71
C ALA A 222 23.47 -13.26 32.51
N ILE A 223 22.40 -14.07 32.60
CA ILE A 223 21.86 -14.91 31.56
C ILE A 223 21.43 -14.05 30.37
N ARG A 224 20.81 -12.90 30.62
CA ARG A 224 20.35 -11.92 29.63
C ARG A 224 21.47 -11.05 29.05
N GLY A 225 22.74 -11.29 29.41
CA GLY A 225 23.88 -10.47 28.95
C GLY A 225 23.86 -9.02 29.43
N LEU A 226 23.00 -8.68 30.39
CA LEU A 226 22.88 -7.34 30.99
C LEU A 226 23.98 -7.10 32.02
N PHE A 227 25.23 -7.30 31.62
CA PHE A 227 26.39 -7.31 32.53
C PHE A 227 26.61 -5.97 33.27
N GLN A 228 26.21 -4.86 32.65
CA GLN A 228 26.29 -3.57 33.33
C GLN A 228 25.37 -3.51 34.56
N GLN A 229 24.17 -4.09 34.44
CA GLN A 229 23.23 -4.21 35.58
C GLN A 229 23.75 -5.20 36.60
N THR A 230 24.27 -6.35 36.17
CA THR A 230 24.93 -7.35 37.03
C THR A 230 26.05 -6.71 37.87
N ILE A 231 26.92 -5.90 37.23
CA ILE A 231 27.99 -5.16 37.88
C ILE A 231 27.43 -4.20 38.93
N SER A 232 26.44 -3.38 38.53
CA SER A 232 25.81 -2.41 39.45
C SER A 232 25.18 -3.10 40.66
N CYS A 233 24.56 -4.27 40.48
CA CYS A 233 24.02 -5.06 41.58
C CYS A 233 25.13 -5.58 42.52
N LEU A 234 26.22 -6.12 42.01
CA LEU A 234 27.33 -6.62 42.78
C LEU A 234 28.04 -5.51 43.55
N GLU A 235 28.29 -4.36 42.92
CA GLU A 235 28.93 -3.20 43.56
C GLU A 235 28.05 -2.59 44.68
N SER A 236 26.73 -2.60 44.51
CA SER A 236 25.76 -2.04 45.46
C SER A 236 25.31 -3.04 46.54
N SER A 237 25.69 -4.31 46.44
CA SER A 237 25.20 -5.42 47.26
C SER A 237 25.58 -5.35 48.74
N SER A 238 26.56 -4.53 49.11
CA SER A 238 27.23 -4.51 50.42
C SER A 238 28.03 -5.79 50.76
N LEU A 239 28.22 -6.71 49.83
CA LEU A 239 28.99 -7.94 50.02
C LEU A 239 30.43 -7.67 50.51
N THR A 240 31.13 -6.73 49.87
CA THR A 240 32.52 -6.37 50.18
C THR A 240 32.66 -5.69 51.54
N LYS A 241 31.60 -5.03 52.03
CA LYS A 241 31.56 -4.38 53.32
C LYS A 241 31.36 -5.39 54.47
N GLU A 242 30.44 -6.33 54.25
CA GLU A 242 30.09 -7.36 55.24
C GLU A 242 31.10 -8.52 55.27
N ILE A 243 31.68 -8.84 54.10
CA ILE A 243 32.62 -9.94 53.88
C ILE A 243 33.88 -9.41 53.17
N PRO A 244 34.83 -8.76 53.88
CA PRO A 244 36.01 -8.14 53.25
C PRO A 244 36.89 -9.12 52.48
N THR A 245 36.88 -10.40 52.81
CA THR A 245 37.62 -11.44 52.09
C THR A 245 37.18 -11.62 50.64
N LEU A 246 35.96 -11.18 50.27
CA LEU A 246 35.42 -11.24 48.92
C LEU A 246 35.78 -10.03 48.04
N GLU A 247 36.44 -9.00 48.55
CA GLU A 247 36.74 -7.79 47.78
C GLU A 247 37.53 -8.09 46.50
N THR A 248 38.56 -8.88 46.58
CA THR A 248 39.36 -9.29 45.40
C THR A 248 38.55 -10.14 44.42
N THR A 249 37.76 -11.07 44.93
CA THR A 249 36.91 -11.96 44.16
C THR A 249 35.83 -11.19 43.40
N ILE A 250 35.17 -10.25 44.04
CA ILE A 250 34.14 -9.40 43.42
C ILE A 250 34.77 -8.47 42.38
N ASN A 251 35.92 -7.89 42.64
CA ASN A 251 36.65 -7.06 41.69
C ASN A 251 37.06 -7.85 40.42
N ASP A 252 37.56 -9.08 40.59
CA ASP A 252 37.90 -9.96 39.48
C ASP A 252 36.66 -10.37 38.68
N LEU A 253 35.54 -10.63 39.35
CA LEU A 253 34.26 -10.93 38.71
C LEU A 253 33.74 -9.74 37.90
N VAL A 254 33.79 -8.54 38.46
CA VAL A 254 33.41 -7.29 37.78
C VAL A 254 34.28 -7.08 36.54
N ASP A 255 35.59 -7.34 36.65
CA ASP A 255 36.48 -7.24 35.47
C ASP A 255 36.18 -8.30 34.40
N ILE A 256 35.82 -9.53 34.80
CA ILE A 256 35.37 -10.56 33.86
C ILE A 256 34.13 -10.09 33.08
N LEU A 257 33.13 -9.54 33.79
CA LEU A 257 31.89 -9.05 33.17
C LEU A 257 32.17 -7.85 32.24
N LYS A 258 33.01 -6.89 32.65
CA LYS A 258 33.38 -5.72 31.83
C LYS A 258 34.06 -6.10 30.51
N TYR A 259 34.86 -7.15 30.49
CA TYR A 259 35.65 -7.52 29.30
C TYR A 259 35.12 -8.72 28.54
N CYS A 260 33.81 -8.99 28.58
CA CYS A 260 33.19 -10.03 27.78
C CYS A 260 33.36 -9.74 26.26
N PRO A 261 33.96 -10.65 25.47
CA PRO A 261 34.23 -10.41 24.05
C PRO A 261 32.98 -10.22 23.21
N CYS A 262 31.88 -10.86 23.54
CA CYS A 262 30.61 -10.75 22.81
C CYS A 262 30.10 -9.29 22.78
N LEU A 263 30.24 -8.55 23.90
CA LEU A 263 29.81 -7.15 23.98
C LEU A 263 30.77 -6.18 23.29
N HIS A 264 31.98 -6.59 22.99
CA HIS A 264 33.04 -5.75 22.46
C HIS A 264 33.45 -6.11 21.04
N GLN A 265 32.57 -6.71 20.24
CA GLN A 265 32.87 -7.19 18.88
C GLN A 265 33.43 -6.08 17.96
N LYS A 266 32.96 -4.83 18.12
CA LYS A 266 33.47 -3.67 17.34
C LYS A 266 34.97 -3.38 17.55
N SER A 267 35.55 -3.79 18.68
CA SER A 267 36.99 -3.62 19.01
C SER A 267 37.86 -4.77 18.54
N ILE A 268 37.24 -5.83 17.98
CA ILE A 268 37.91 -7.07 17.57
C ILE A 268 38.26 -6.97 16.10
N ARG A 269 39.49 -7.40 15.74
CA ARG A 269 40.04 -7.21 14.38
C ARG A 269 39.73 -8.37 13.43
N SER A 270 39.52 -9.57 13.98
CA SER A 270 39.28 -10.77 13.19
C SER A 270 38.57 -11.85 14.00
N ALA A 271 37.97 -12.84 13.31
CA ALA A 271 37.37 -14.01 13.96
C ALA A 271 38.36 -14.78 14.84
N VAL A 272 39.64 -14.87 14.43
CA VAL A 272 40.69 -15.51 15.22
C VAL A 272 41.01 -14.71 16.48
N ASP A 273 40.96 -13.37 16.44
CA ASP A 273 41.15 -12.53 17.63
C ASP A 273 39.96 -12.68 18.59
N PHE A 274 38.75 -12.78 18.05
CA PHE A 274 37.54 -13.09 18.84
C PHE A 274 37.69 -14.43 19.60
N GLU A 275 38.06 -15.50 18.88
CA GLU A 275 38.25 -16.82 19.46
C GLU A 275 39.32 -16.83 20.56
N LYS A 276 40.44 -16.14 20.33
CA LYS A 276 41.49 -16.00 21.37
C LYS A 276 41.00 -15.29 22.61
N ARG A 277 40.31 -14.15 22.45
CA ARG A 277 39.76 -13.38 23.58
C ARG A 277 38.70 -14.17 24.33
N TRP A 278 37.87 -14.93 23.61
CA TRP A 278 36.88 -15.81 24.21
C TRP A 278 37.51 -16.91 25.07
N LYS A 279 38.53 -17.59 24.56
CA LYS A 279 39.28 -18.62 25.30
C LYS A 279 39.95 -18.04 26.56
N ILE A 280 40.55 -16.87 26.45
CA ILE A 280 41.14 -16.17 27.58
C ILE A 280 40.07 -15.82 28.64
N TRP A 281 38.95 -15.29 28.21
CA TRP A 281 37.83 -14.92 29.07
C TRP A 281 37.30 -16.15 29.85
N ARG A 282 37.07 -17.26 29.13
CA ARG A 282 36.68 -18.54 29.74
C ARG A 282 37.70 -19.06 30.75
N SER A 283 38.99 -18.94 30.45
CA SER A 283 40.06 -19.36 31.35
C SER A 283 40.08 -18.51 32.64
N ARG A 284 39.79 -17.22 32.56
CA ARG A 284 39.66 -16.35 33.72
C ARG A 284 38.50 -16.76 34.64
N ILE A 285 37.33 -17.10 34.04
CA ILE A 285 36.17 -17.61 34.81
C ILE A 285 36.54 -18.91 35.53
N ALA A 286 37.17 -19.84 34.84
CA ALA A 286 37.57 -21.14 35.44
C ALA A 286 38.57 -20.95 36.58
N HIS A 287 39.52 -20.00 36.45
CA HIS A 287 40.47 -19.67 37.50
C HIS A 287 39.76 -19.09 38.73
N LEU A 288 38.84 -18.13 38.54
CA LEU A 288 38.08 -17.55 39.62
C LEU A 288 37.18 -18.58 40.31
N HIS A 289 36.57 -19.49 39.58
CA HIS A 289 35.78 -20.59 40.12
C HIS A 289 36.61 -21.49 41.04
N GLN A 290 37.81 -21.88 40.60
CA GLN A 290 38.72 -22.66 41.46
C GLN A 290 39.19 -21.89 42.69
N SER A 291 39.40 -20.59 42.59
CA SER A 291 39.78 -19.74 43.70
C SER A 291 38.70 -19.73 44.80
N ILE A 292 37.42 -19.64 44.42
CA ILE A 292 36.29 -19.63 45.37
C ILE A 292 36.16 -20.97 46.08
N VAL A 293 36.22 -22.09 45.34
CA VAL A 293 36.13 -23.45 45.91
C VAL A 293 37.23 -23.71 46.96
N ASN A 294 38.39 -23.08 46.81
CA ASN A 294 39.51 -23.25 47.75
C ASN A 294 39.47 -22.27 48.96
N HIS A 295 38.53 -21.33 48.99
CA HIS A 295 38.37 -20.40 50.10
C HIS A 295 37.43 -20.95 51.17
N SER A 296 37.94 -21.21 52.37
CA SER A 296 37.16 -21.78 53.50
C SER A 296 36.40 -20.73 54.34
N ASP A 297 36.62 -19.44 54.10
CA ASP A 297 36.13 -18.37 54.96
C ASP A 297 34.87 -17.65 54.43
N ILE A 298 34.25 -18.19 53.36
CA ILE A 298 33.05 -17.64 52.73
C ILE A 298 31.80 -18.36 53.30
N PRO A 299 30.71 -17.63 53.66
CA PRO A 299 29.47 -18.26 54.05
C PRO A 299 28.94 -19.16 52.92
N THR A 300 28.53 -20.39 53.25
CA THR A 300 28.14 -21.43 52.26
C THR A 300 27.06 -20.99 51.27
N GLU A 301 26.09 -20.18 51.69
CA GLU A 301 25.03 -19.66 50.83
C GLU A 301 25.57 -18.68 49.77
N VAL A 302 26.51 -17.81 50.16
CA VAL A 302 27.15 -16.84 49.26
C VAL A 302 28.08 -17.54 48.30
N GLU A 303 28.85 -18.54 48.80
CA GLU A 303 29.71 -19.38 48.00
C GLU A 303 28.94 -20.11 46.92
N GLN A 304 27.84 -20.80 47.26
CA GLN A 304 26.98 -21.50 46.30
C GLN A 304 26.41 -20.56 45.26
N SER A 305 25.97 -19.38 45.65
CA SER A 305 25.40 -18.39 44.72
C SER A 305 26.45 -17.81 43.76
N LEU A 306 27.67 -17.53 44.25
CA LEU A 306 28.79 -17.11 43.40
C LEU A 306 29.22 -18.23 42.44
N LEU A 307 29.25 -19.47 42.89
CA LEU A 307 29.56 -20.63 42.03
C LEU A 307 28.48 -20.83 40.98
N SER A 308 27.19 -20.67 41.33
CA SER A 308 26.08 -20.69 40.36
C SER A 308 26.25 -19.62 39.27
N LEU A 309 26.53 -18.36 39.65
CA LEU A 309 26.81 -17.28 38.72
C LEU A 309 28.01 -17.59 37.80
N LEU A 310 29.11 -18.10 38.34
CA LEU A 310 30.28 -18.49 37.55
C LEU A 310 30.00 -19.70 36.62
N ASN A 311 29.18 -20.65 37.05
CA ASN A 311 28.72 -21.73 36.22
C ASN A 311 27.87 -21.22 35.04
N ILE A 312 26.99 -20.27 35.27
CA ILE A 312 26.23 -19.59 34.21
C ILE A 312 27.20 -18.93 33.23
N LEU A 313 28.12 -18.10 33.71
CA LEU A 313 29.12 -17.40 32.88
C LEU A 313 30.06 -18.40 32.14
N SER A 314 30.35 -19.54 32.77
CA SER A 314 31.10 -20.62 32.11
C SER A 314 30.30 -21.38 31.05
N GLY A 315 29.01 -21.09 30.88
CA GLY A 315 28.15 -21.76 29.92
C GLY A 315 27.75 -23.18 30.32
N ASN A 316 27.63 -23.45 31.61
CA ASN A 316 27.09 -24.71 32.09
C ASN A 316 25.60 -24.79 31.73
N ARG A 317 25.25 -25.72 30.87
CA ARG A 317 23.89 -25.84 30.31
C ARG A 317 22.83 -26.08 31.38
N GLU A 318 23.11 -26.95 32.34
CA GLU A 318 22.16 -27.27 33.41
C GLU A 318 21.89 -26.06 34.32
N GLU A 319 22.93 -25.35 34.64
CA GLU A 319 22.80 -24.14 35.47
C GLU A 319 22.06 -23.02 34.76
N ILE A 320 22.32 -22.83 33.45
CA ILE A 320 21.58 -21.87 32.63
C ILE A 320 20.11 -22.30 32.52
N LYS A 321 19.84 -23.59 32.25
CA LYS A 321 18.48 -24.13 32.11
C LYS A 321 17.63 -23.87 33.36
N THR A 322 18.17 -24.17 34.54
CA THR A 322 17.45 -23.99 35.83
C THR A 322 17.10 -22.54 36.15
N ASN A 323 17.82 -21.58 35.57
CA ASN A 323 17.57 -20.15 35.76
C ASN A 323 16.78 -19.49 34.62
N CYS A 324 16.41 -20.22 33.57
CA CYS A 324 15.57 -19.75 32.47
C CYS A 324 14.10 -20.13 32.68
N ILE A 325 13.18 -19.33 32.13
CA ILE A 325 11.73 -19.55 32.20
C ILE A 325 11.08 -19.82 30.85
N SER A 326 11.76 -19.49 29.75
CA SER A 326 11.25 -19.69 28.39
C SER A 326 12.32 -20.25 27.47
N TRP A 327 11.89 -20.87 26.38
CA TRP A 327 12.81 -21.40 25.37
C TRP A 327 13.63 -20.29 24.71
N GLN A 328 13.04 -19.11 24.48
CA GLN A 328 13.73 -17.95 23.90
C GLN A 328 14.89 -17.50 24.77
N GLU A 329 14.65 -17.45 26.08
CA GLU A 329 15.67 -17.08 27.05
C GLU A 329 16.80 -18.11 27.10
N TYR A 330 16.46 -19.40 27.17
CA TYR A 330 17.44 -20.45 27.15
C TYR A 330 18.24 -20.50 25.84
N PHE A 331 17.55 -20.37 24.71
CA PHE A 331 18.18 -20.29 23.39
C PHE A 331 19.19 -19.15 23.29
N SER A 332 18.78 -17.94 23.68
CA SER A 332 19.66 -16.76 23.62
C SER A 332 20.87 -16.90 24.58
N ALA A 333 20.66 -17.48 25.74
CA ALA A 333 21.74 -17.76 26.70
C ALA A 333 22.72 -18.81 26.17
N LEU A 334 22.24 -19.86 25.50
CA LEU A 334 23.10 -20.82 24.81
C LEU A 334 23.92 -20.14 23.71
N ALA A 335 23.31 -19.31 22.88
CA ALA A 335 24.01 -18.57 21.84
C ALA A 335 25.07 -17.61 22.42
N PHE A 336 24.80 -16.98 23.58
CA PHE A 336 25.65 -15.96 24.14
C PHE A 336 26.73 -16.50 25.11
N LEU A 337 26.40 -17.48 25.97
CA LEU A 337 27.26 -17.97 26.99
C LEU A 337 27.83 -19.36 26.71
N TYR A 338 27.07 -20.25 26.10
CA TYR A 338 27.50 -21.64 25.84
C TYR A 338 28.43 -21.71 24.64
N ASP A 339 27.96 -21.36 23.45
CA ASP A 339 28.74 -21.50 22.22
C ASP A 339 28.59 -20.33 21.23
N PRO A 340 29.11 -19.12 21.56
CA PRO A 340 29.10 -18.02 20.63
C PRO A 340 30.07 -18.21 19.45
N LEU A 341 31.05 -19.12 19.55
CA LEU A 341 32.03 -19.34 18.49
C LEU A 341 31.41 -20.02 17.26
N ASP A 342 30.41 -20.87 17.48
CA ASP A 342 29.67 -21.55 16.41
C ASP A 342 28.33 -20.88 16.08
N CYS A 343 28.03 -19.71 16.63
CA CYS A 343 26.84 -18.93 16.34
C CYS A 343 27.13 -17.87 15.25
N LYS A 344 27.46 -18.28 14.01
CA LYS A 344 27.92 -17.37 12.92
C LYS A 344 26.94 -17.23 11.76
N ASN A 345 26.07 -18.19 11.58
CA ASN A 345 25.12 -18.22 10.48
C ASN A 345 23.81 -18.94 10.88
N PRO A 346 22.72 -18.78 10.13
CA PRO A 346 21.43 -19.38 10.49
C PRO A 346 21.46 -20.90 10.68
N ALA A 347 22.28 -21.63 9.92
CA ALA A 347 22.37 -23.07 10.04
C ALA A 347 23.02 -23.51 11.37
N GLN A 348 23.97 -22.75 11.90
CA GLN A 348 24.56 -23.01 13.21
C GLN A 348 23.63 -22.57 14.34
N VAL A 349 22.91 -21.48 14.16
CA VAL A 349 21.88 -21.00 15.08
C VAL A 349 20.79 -22.06 15.26
N SER A 350 20.39 -22.78 14.20
CA SER A 350 19.37 -23.82 14.29
C SER A 350 19.79 -24.99 15.17
N ILE A 351 21.08 -25.31 15.24
CA ILE A 351 21.59 -26.36 16.15
C ILE A 351 21.38 -25.95 17.62
N LEU A 352 21.68 -24.69 17.95
CA LEU A 352 21.46 -24.16 19.31
C LEU A 352 19.97 -24.10 19.65
N TYR A 353 19.12 -23.76 18.67
CA TYR A 353 17.67 -23.80 18.84
C TYR A 353 17.18 -25.21 19.14
N GLN A 354 17.60 -26.22 18.37
CA GLN A 354 17.25 -27.62 18.62
C GLN A 354 17.73 -28.12 19.99
N MET A 355 18.87 -27.62 20.48
CA MET A 355 19.33 -27.91 21.81
C MET A 355 18.47 -27.25 22.91
N SER A 356 17.88 -26.09 22.62
CA SER A 356 17.03 -25.38 23.58
C SER A 356 15.61 -25.94 23.70
N THR A 357 15.15 -26.66 22.69
CA THR A 357 13.81 -27.26 22.60
C THR A 357 13.84 -28.79 22.62
N ALA A 358 14.98 -29.41 22.98
CA ALA A 358 15.11 -30.85 23.09
C ALA A 358 14.17 -31.42 24.15
N GLU A 359 13.79 -32.71 24.02
CA GLU A 359 12.80 -33.36 24.89
C GLU A 359 13.22 -33.37 26.39
N ASP A 360 14.50 -33.19 26.70
CA ASP A 360 15.01 -33.08 28.06
C ASP A 360 14.86 -31.67 28.66
N THR A 361 14.35 -30.69 27.86
CA THR A 361 14.03 -29.36 28.33
C THR A 361 12.54 -29.27 28.66
N ASP A 362 12.21 -28.63 29.77
CA ASP A 362 10.80 -28.42 30.17
C ASP A 362 10.15 -27.22 29.49
N PHE A 363 10.83 -26.64 28.49
CA PHE A 363 10.35 -25.46 27.80
C PHE A 363 9.35 -25.81 26.71
N TYR A 364 8.21 -25.16 26.76
CA TYR A 364 7.12 -25.35 25.83
C TYR A 364 7.09 -24.26 24.77
N VAL A 365 6.86 -24.67 23.52
CA VAL A 365 6.58 -23.78 22.39
C VAL A 365 5.08 -23.74 22.18
N ASP A 366 4.47 -22.58 22.24
CA ASP A 366 3.05 -22.45 21.97
C ASP A 366 2.76 -22.52 20.49
N SER A 367 2.41 -23.71 20.03
CA SER A 367 2.04 -23.95 18.64
C SER A 367 0.68 -23.40 18.22
N THR A 368 -0.06 -22.72 19.11
CA THR A 368 -1.32 -22.07 18.77
C THR A 368 -1.11 -20.64 18.26
N LEU A 369 0.02 -20.02 18.62
CA LEU A 369 0.36 -18.64 18.24
C LEU A 369 1.20 -18.61 16.95
N GLU A 370 0.73 -17.89 15.93
CA GLU A 370 1.45 -17.75 14.65
C GLU A 370 2.79 -17.02 14.84
N PHE A 371 2.85 -16.04 15.72
CA PHE A 371 4.09 -15.38 16.10
C PHE A 371 5.16 -16.36 16.63
N GLU A 372 4.79 -17.26 17.54
CA GLU A 372 5.70 -18.28 18.08
C GLU A 372 6.19 -19.22 16.97
N LYS A 373 5.28 -19.71 16.10
CA LYS A 373 5.64 -20.56 14.95
C LYS A 373 6.62 -19.85 14.00
N LEU A 374 6.39 -18.57 13.76
CA LEU A 374 7.27 -17.75 12.92
C LEU A 374 8.68 -17.66 13.54
N CYS A 375 8.78 -17.32 14.82
CA CYS A 375 10.07 -17.27 15.52
C CYS A 375 10.79 -18.60 15.52
N VAL A 376 10.05 -19.69 15.73
CA VAL A 376 10.58 -21.08 15.66
C VAL A 376 11.13 -21.40 14.27
N ALA A 377 10.38 -21.08 13.22
CA ALA A 377 10.80 -21.31 11.83
C ALA A 377 12.08 -20.53 11.49
N LEU A 378 12.16 -19.26 11.93
CA LEU A 378 13.35 -18.41 11.76
C LEU A 378 14.57 -19.00 12.51
N CYS A 379 14.41 -19.37 13.78
CA CYS A 379 15.48 -19.95 14.59
C CYS A 379 15.92 -21.32 14.08
N ASN A 380 15.01 -22.12 13.52
CA ASN A 380 15.30 -23.45 12.99
C ASN A 380 15.81 -23.44 11.54
N ASN A 381 16.07 -22.26 10.97
CA ASN A 381 16.54 -22.07 9.60
C ASN A 381 15.60 -22.67 8.55
N GLN A 382 14.30 -22.43 8.72
CA GLN A 382 13.22 -22.83 7.82
C GLN A 382 12.57 -21.60 7.17
N PRO A 383 13.24 -20.94 6.20
CA PRO A 383 12.79 -19.63 5.69
C PRO A 383 11.44 -19.69 4.95
N LEU A 384 11.08 -20.82 4.31
CA LEU A 384 9.78 -20.96 3.65
C LEU A 384 8.63 -21.07 4.66
N ASP A 385 8.82 -21.86 5.71
CA ASP A 385 7.83 -21.98 6.79
C ASP A 385 7.68 -20.61 7.52
N ALA A 386 8.80 -19.88 7.68
CA ALA A 386 8.78 -18.54 8.23
C ALA A 386 7.93 -17.57 7.38
N ILE A 387 8.03 -17.63 6.06
CA ILE A 387 7.19 -16.82 5.17
C ILE A 387 5.71 -17.21 5.32
N GLN A 388 5.42 -18.51 5.38
CA GLN A 388 4.04 -18.99 5.58
C GLN A 388 3.42 -18.47 6.87
N HIS A 389 4.16 -18.57 8.00
CA HIS A 389 3.66 -18.07 9.28
C HIS A 389 3.61 -16.55 9.35
N SER A 390 4.55 -15.85 8.69
CA SER A 390 4.48 -14.39 8.58
C SER A 390 3.26 -13.93 7.78
N TYR A 391 2.87 -14.66 6.73
CA TYR A 391 1.67 -14.38 5.94
C TYR A 391 0.38 -14.53 6.79
N MET A 392 0.34 -15.52 7.67
CA MET A 392 -0.81 -15.70 8.58
C MET A 392 -0.87 -14.63 9.67
N LEU A 393 0.27 -14.02 10.02
CA LEU A 393 0.33 -12.94 11.00
C LEU A 393 0.04 -11.58 10.35
N ASP A 394 0.76 -11.27 9.28
CA ASP A 394 0.64 -10.03 8.51
C ASP A 394 1.21 -10.18 7.10
N VAL A 395 0.44 -9.79 6.08
CA VAL A 395 0.84 -9.94 4.68
C VAL A 395 2.01 -9.01 4.32
N GLY A 396 2.02 -7.79 4.84
CA GLY A 396 3.10 -6.83 4.64
C GLY A 396 4.43 -7.37 5.17
N LEU A 397 4.41 -7.96 6.38
CA LEU A 397 5.56 -8.67 6.93
C LEU A 397 6.05 -9.78 6.00
N ALA A 398 5.15 -10.62 5.50
CA ALA A 398 5.50 -11.76 4.64
C ALA A 398 6.17 -11.32 3.34
N VAL A 399 5.62 -10.32 2.68
CA VAL A 399 6.14 -9.78 1.41
C VAL A 399 7.55 -9.24 1.57
N HIS A 400 7.75 -8.38 2.57
CA HIS A 400 9.05 -7.77 2.78
C HIS A 400 10.08 -8.79 3.29
N LEU A 401 9.68 -9.70 4.20
CA LEU A 401 10.56 -10.77 4.66
C LEU A 401 10.98 -11.70 3.52
N ALA A 402 10.05 -12.09 2.65
CA ALA A 402 10.34 -12.92 1.48
C ALA A 402 11.34 -12.24 0.53
N ASP A 403 11.15 -10.94 0.27
CA ASP A 403 12.06 -10.18 -0.60
C ASP A 403 13.47 -10.05 0.01
N PHE A 404 13.58 -9.76 1.31
CA PHE A 404 14.86 -9.72 2.01
C PHE A 404 15.58 -11.08 2.00
N LEU A 405 14.87 -12.17 2.31
CA LEU A 405 15.43 -13.52 2.30
C LEU A 405 15.85 -13.96 0.89
N HIS A 406 15.10 -13.56 -0.14
CA HIS A 406 15.47 -13.83 -1.52
C HIS A 406 16.72 -13.04 -1.93
N LYS A 407 16.77 -11.73 -1.67
CA LYS A 407 17.89 -10.86 -2.00
C LYS A 407 19.18 -11.23 -1.27
N THR A 408 19.08 -11.73 -0.05
CA THR A 408 20.22 -12.21 0.74
C THR A 408 20.63 -13.64 0.38
N GLY A 409 19.88 -14.32 -0.50
CA GLY A 409 20.20 -15.65 -1.01
C GLY A 409 19.82 -16.83 -0.09
N TYR A 410 19.01 -16.58 0.96
CA TYR A 410 18.51 -17.63 1.84
C TYR A 410 17.36 -18.41 1.23
N ILE A 411 16.59 -17.81 0.33
CA ILE A 411 15.60 -18.49 -0.51
C ILE A 411 15.95 -18.28 -1.98
N LYS A 412 15.67 -19.31 -2.77
CA LYS A 412 15.76 -19.26 -4.24
C LYS A 412 14.36 -19.06 -4.82
N ASP A 413 14.29 -18.78 -6.12
CA ASP A 413 13.02 -18.76 -6.81
C ASP A 413 12.30 -20.09 -6.60
N TYR A 414 11.16 -20.03 -5.95
CA TYR A 414 10.33 -21.21 -5.68
C TYR A 414 9.14 -21.17 -6.62
N PHE A 415 9.10 -22.13 -7.53
CA PHE A 415 7.99 -22.35 -8.45
C PHE A 415 7.22 -23.58 -8.00
N THR A 416 5.92 -23.45 -7.86
CA THR A 416 5.04 -24.60 -7.74
C THR A 416 4.44 -24.92 -9.11
N GLU A 417 4.07 -26.17 -9.36
CA GLU A 417 3.39 -26.56 -10.61
C GLU A 417 2.04 -25.85 -10.77
N GLU A 418 1.48 -25.37 -9.67
CA GLU A 418 0.17 -24.70 -9.59
C GLU A 418 0.25 -23.19 -9.83
N LEU A 419 1.41 -22.57 -9.55
CA LEU A 419 1.59 -21.11 -9.67
C LEU A 419 2.45 -20.78 -10.90
N PRO A 420 1.95 -19.97 -11.84
CA PRO A 420 2.69 -19.55 -13.03
C PRO A 420 3.75 -18.48 -12.74
N VAL A 421 3.92 -18.09 -11.48
CA VAL A 421 4.83 -17.04 -10.99
C VAL A 421 5.65 -17.57 -9.81
N THR A 422 6.74 -16.91 -9.46
CA THR A 422 7.49 -17.24 -8.24
C THR A 422 6.69 -16.87 -6.99
N LEU A 423 7.02 -17.51 -5.85
CA LEU A 423 6.39 -17.17 -4.55
C LEU A 423 6.53 -15.68 -4.22
N ARG A 424 7.71 -15.10 -4.49
CA ARG A 424 7.95 -13.67 -4.31
C ARG A 424 7.01 -12.81 -5.17
N GLU A 425 6.89 -13.14 -6.45
CA GLU A 425 6.02 -12.42 -7.37
C GLU A 425 4.55 -12.56 -6.98
N HIS A 426 4.12 -13.73 -6.54
CA HIS A 426 2.77 -13.95 -6.05
C HIS A 426 2.45 -13.05 -4.86
N LEU A 427 3.33 -13.02 -3.85
CA LEU A 427 3.16 -12.17 -2.67
C LEU A 427 3.11 -10.68 -3.03
N LEU A 428 3.93 -10.22 -3.99
CA LEU A 428 3.90 -8.83 -4.46
C LEU A 428 2.59 -8.47 -5.17
N LEU A 429 2.04 -9.40 -5.96
CA LEU A 429 0.75 -9.21 -6.63
C LEU A 429 -0.37 -9.08 -5.61
N GLU A 430 -0.43 -9.99 -4.67
CA GLU A 430 -1.47 -10.02 -3.63
C GLU A 430 -1.40 -8.79 -2.71
N TYR A 431 -0.20 -8.43 -2.27
CA TYR A 431 -0.02 -7.26 -1.43
C TYR A 431 -0.47 -5.97 -2.11
N GLY A 432 -0.12 -5.80 -3.38
CA GLY A 432 -0.59 -4.67 -4.17
C GLY A 432 -2.12 -4.64 -4.29
N GLU A 433 -2.80 -5.79 -4.42
CA GLU A 433 -4.26 -5.89 -4.41
C GLU A 433 -4.84 -5.45 -3.06
N ILE A 434 -4.30 -5.96 -1.96
CA ILE A 434 -4.75 -5.60 -0.62
C ILE A 434 -4.58 -4.09 -0.35
N ILE A 435 -3.44 -3.50 -0.74
CA ILE A 435 -3.21 -2.06 -0.62
C ILE A 435 -4.25 -1.27 -1.42
N LEU A 436 -4.54 -1.70 -2.65
CA LEU A 436 -5.50 -1.02 -3.51
C LEU A 436 -6.93 -1.11 -2.95
N GLU A 437 -7.32 -2.29 -2.43
CA GLU A 437 -8.66 -2.51 -1.86
C GLU A 437 -8.86 -1.76 -0.54
N THR A 438 -7.90 -1.85 0.36
CA THR A 438 -8.08 -1.37 1.74
C THR A 438 -7.76 0.10 1.90
N LYS A 439 -6.78 0.63 1.16
CA LYS A 439 -6.28 2.00 1.30
C LYS A 439 -6.54 2.86 0.06
N GLY A 440 -6.80 2.25 -1.10
CA GLY A 440 -7.00 2.96 -2.37
C GLY A 440 -5.73 3.64 -2.92
N ILE A 441 -4.54 3.32 -2.40
CA ILE A 441 -3.28 3.94 -2.80
C ILE A 441 -2.73 3.20 -4.02
N TRP A 442 -3.27 3.52 -5.19
CA TRP A 442 -2.89 2.86 -6.43
C TRP A 442 -1.42 3.04 -6.81
N GLN A 443 -0.80 4.17 -6.44
CA GLN A 443 0.62 4.47 -6.73
C GLN A 443 1.53 3.40 -6.11
N VAL A 444 1.32 3.09 -4.84
CA VAL A 444 2.10 2.09 -4.11
C VAL A 444 1.82 0.68 -4.64
N ALA A 445 0.55 0.34 -4.88
CA ALA A 445 0.17 -0.95 -5.46
C ALA A 445 0.82 -1.19 -6.83
N PHE A 446 0.75 -0.21 -7.73
CA PHE A 446 1.35 -0.30 -9.06
C PHE A 446 2.87 -0.36 -9.00
N ALA A 447 3.48 0.29 -8.03
CA ALA A 447 4.91 0.23 -7.83
C ALA A 447 5.38 -1.18 -7.49
N TYR A 448 4.70 -1.91 -6.60
CA TYR A 448 4.97 -3.33 -6.36
C TYR A 448 4.76 -4.17 -7.63
N TRP A 449 3.66 -3.96 -8.36
CA TRP A 449 3.35 -4.73 -9.57
C TRP A 449 4.30 -4.49 -10.74
N LYS A 450 4.95 -3.34 -10.84
CA LYS A 450 6.01 -3.08 -11.83
C LYS A 450 7.17 -4.09 -11.74
N HIS A 451 7.44 -4.60 -10.54
CA HIS A 451 8.49 -5.58 -10.30
C HIS A 451 8.07 -7.04 -10.55
N VAL A 452 6.86 -7.25 -11.08
CA VAL A 452 6.35 -8.56 -11.51
C VAL A 452 6.10 -8.53 -13.01
N PRO A 453 7.11 -8.90 -13.82
CA PRO A 453 7.00 -8.91 -15.28
C PRO A 453 5.86 -9.82 -15.77
N GLY A 454 5.07 -9.37 -16.72
CA GLY A 454 3.93 -10.11 -17.25
C GLY A 454 2.65 -9.87 -16.46
N TYR A 455 2.42 -10.57 -15.37
CA TYR A 455 1.16 -10.46 -14.61
C TYR A 455 0.96 -9.09 -13.97
N GLY A 456 1.96 -8.52 -13.34
CA GLY A 456 1.89 -7.19 -12.75
C GLY A 456 1.64 -6.11 -13.80
N HIS A 457 2.35 -6.14 -14.92
CA HIS A 457 2.11 -5.20 -16.02
C HIS A 457 0.71 -5.36 -16.62
N GLN A 458 0.20 -6.59 -16.73
CA GLN A 458 -1.16 -6.83 -17.21
C GLN A 458 -2.21 -6.30 -16.22
N ARG A 459 -1.99 -6.44 -14.91
CA ARG A 459 -2.86 -5.87 -13.87
C ARG A 459 -2.87 -4.34 -13.97
N ILE A 460 -1.71 -3.70 -14.03
CA ILE A 460 -1.60 -2.25 -14.23
C ILE A 460 -2.36 -1.83 -15.48
N LYS A 461 -2.14 -2.50 -16.61
CA LYS A 461 -2.82 -2.22 -17.88
C LYS A 461 -4.33 -2.24 -17.73
N SER A 462 -4.89 -3.22 -17.03
CA SER A 462 -6.35 -3.37 -16.87
C SER A 462 -6.98 -2.33 -15.92
N LEU A 463 -6.22 -1.75 -15.01
CA LEU A 463 -6.73 -0.90 -13.94
C LEU A 463 -6.40 0.58 -14.08
N ILE A 464 -5.28 0.93 -14.73
CA ILE A 464 -4.76 2.31 -14.75
C ILE A 464 -5.76 3.33 -15.31
N SER A 465 -6.62 2.92 -16.26
CA SER A 465 -7.67 3.79 -16.81
C SER A 465 -8.85 4.02 -15.86
N ARG A 466 -8.90 3.31 -14.72
CA ARG A 466 -10.00 3.33 -13.76
C ARG A 466 -9.60 3.88 -12.39
N VAL A 467 -8.31 4.17 -12.18
CA VAL A 467 -7.85 4.78 -10.92
C VAL A 467 -8.48 6.15 -10.72
N PRO A 468 -8.82 6.52 -9.49
CA PRO A 468 -9.33 7.85 -9.21
C PRO A 468 -8.24 8.89 -9.46
N LEU A 469 -8.61 9.98 -10.12
CA LEU A 469 -7.73 11.10 -10.44
C LEU A 469 -8.33 12.34 -9.81
N HIS A 470 -7.85 12.73 -8.63
CA HIS A 470 -8.39 13.87 -7.88
C HIS A 470 -7.65 15.17 -8.18
N ASN A 471 -6.43 15.08 -8.66
CA ASN A 471 -5.59 16.26 -8.92
C ASN A 471 -4.66 16.02 -10.13
N ILE A 472 -4.02 17.11 -10.56
CA ILE A 472 -3.13 17.09 -11.73
C ILE A 472 -1.88 16.24 -11.50
N VAL A 473 -1.42 16.10 -10.24
CA VAL A 473 -0.25 15.30 -9.90
C VAL A 473 -0.54 13.82 -10.13
N GLU A 474 -1.66 13.32 -9.63
CA GLU A 474 -2.10 11.93 -9.83
C GLU A 474 -2.27 11.58 -11.31
N LYS A 475 -2.81 12.52 -12.11
CA LYS A 475 -2.88 12.35 -13.57
C LYS A 475 -1.50 12.22 -14.19
N ASP A 476 -0.54 13.08 -13.81
CA ASP A 476 0.81 13.07 -14.35
C ASP A 476 1.58 11.80 -13.92
N GLU A 477 1.38 11.33 -12.69
CA GLU A 477 1.89 10.04 -12.20
C GLU A 477 1.33 8.86 -13.01
N ALA A 478 0.01 8.84 -13.24
CA ALA A 478 -0.62 7.79 -14.07
C ALA A 478 -0.08 7.79 -15.51
N LEU A 479 0.10 8.95 -16.11
CA LEU A 479 0.69 9.08 -17.45
C LEU A 479 2.16 8.65 -17.46
N THR A 480 2.92 8.91 -16.40
CA THR A 480 4.31 8.45 -16.26
C THR A 480 4.37 6.92 -16.22
N VAL A 481 3.49 6.28 -15.44
CA VAL A 481 3.37 4.82 -15.43
C VAL A 481 3.02 4.26 -16.82
N CYS A 482 2.08 4.89 -17.53
CA CYS A 482 1.76 4.49 -18.90
C CYS A 482 2.96 4.62 -19.85
N GLN A 483 3.76 5.67 -19.69
CA GLN A 483 4.95 5.89 -20.52
C GLN A 483 6.05 4.86 -20.22
N GLU A 484 6.31 4.54 -18.96
CA GLU A 484 7.31 3.56 -18.53
C GLU A 484 6.98 2.15 -19.05
N LEU A 485 5.70 1.80 -19.10
CA LEU A 485 5.22 0.49 -19.54
C LEU A 485 4.79 0.44 -21.01
N ASP A 486 4.97 1.52 -21.78
CA ASP A 486 4.55 1.68 -23.20
C ASP A 486 3.04 1.41 -23.43
N LEU A 487 2.18 1.87 -22.54
CA LEU A 487 0.74 1.70 -22.55
C LEU A 487 0.04 2.91 -23.21
N GLN A 488 0.09 3.01 -24.54
CA GLN A 488 -0.40 4.20 -25.28
C GLN A 488 -1.93 4.31 -25.28
N GLU A 489 -2.65 3.19 -25.39
CA GLU A 489 -4.11 3.17 -25.37
C GLU A 489 -4.67 3.55 -24.01
N GLU A 490 -4.05 3.03 -22.96
CA GLU A 490 -4.41 3.32 -21.57
C GLU A 490 -4.10 4.79 -21.21
N ALA A 491 -3.00 5.34 -21.71
CA ALA A 491 -2.68 6.76 -21.55
C ALA A 491 -3.76 7.66 -22.17
N GLN A 492 -4.29 7.30 -23.34
CA GLN A 492 -5.42 8.01 -23.94
C GLN A 492 -6.67 7.91 -23.07
N SER A 493 -6.94 6.73 -22.51
CA SER A 493 -8.08 6.51 -21.60
C SER A 493 -7.96 7.33 -20.32
N VAL A 494 -6.75 7.40 -19.71
CA VAL A 494 -6.46 8.24 -18.54
C VAL A 494 -6.72 9.71 -18.85
N MET A 495 -6.26 10.21 -20.02
CA MET A 495 -6.51 11.58 -20.45
C MET A 495 -8.01 11.85 -20.65
N SER A 496 -8.74 10.92 -21.25
CA SER A 496 -10.20 11.05 -21.44
C SER A 496 -10.96 11.05 -20.13
N HIS A 497 -10.53 10.24 -19.15
CA HIS A 497 -11.08 10.23 -17.81
C HIS A 497 -10.83 11.58 -17.11
N TRP A 498 -9.60 12.08 -17.15
CA TRP A 498 -9.27 13.39 -16.58
C TRP A 498 -10.09 14.53 -17.21
N ALA A 499 -10.25 14.51 -18.55
CA ALA A 499 -11.09 15.48 -19.23
C ALA A 499 -12.56 15.43 -18.78
N THR A 500 -13.07 14.23 -18.43
CA THR A 500 -14.43 14.09 -17.88
C THR A 500 -14.58 14.77 -16.52
N ASN A 501 -13.55 14.68 -15.67
CA ASN A 501 -13.53 15.39 -14.39
C ASN A 501 -13.54 16.92 -14.59
N LEU A 502 -12.71 17.43 -15.52
CA LEU A 502 -12.71 18.85 -15.87
C LEU A 502 -14.06 19.35 -16.43
N ILE A 503 -14.75 18.52 -17.21
CA ILE A 503 -16.10 18.83 -17.69
C ILE A 503 -17.08 18.94 -16.51
N ALA A 504 -16.98 18.06 -15.53
CA ALA A 504 -17.83 18.11 -14.35
C ALA A 504 -17.56 19.34 -13.48
N GLU A 505 -16.34 19.87 -13.49
CA GLU A 505 -15.94 21.13 -12.83
C GLU A 505 -16.31 22.38 -13.65
N GLY A 506 -16.72 22.20 -14.92
CA GLY A 506 -17.07 23.31 -15.82
C GLY A 506 -15.90 23.88 -16.62
N ALA A 507 -14.70 23.31 -16.53
CA ALA A 507 -13.50 23.71 -17.27
C ALA A 507 -13.47 23.10 -18.68
N TYR A 508 -14.42 23.48 -19.51
CA TYR A 508 -14.62 22.89 -20.85
C TYR A 508 -13.45 23.15 -21.80
N GLY A 509 -12.79 24.31 -21.69
CA GLY A 509 -11.67 24.67 -22.58
C GLY A 509 -10.48 23.76 -22.39
N GLU A 510 -10.04 23.52 -21.14
CA GLU A 510 -8.95 22.61 -20.84
C GLU A 510 -9.32 21.16 -21.20
N ALA A 511 -10.55 20.74 -20.88
CA ALA A 511 -11.05 19.42 -21.22
C ALA A 511 -10.96 19.13 -22.74
N LEU A 512 -11.33 20.08 -23.59
CA LEU A 512 -11.27 19.92 -25.05
C LEU A 512 -9.83 19.79 -25.56
N ILE A 513 -8.88 20.52 -24.98
CA ILE A 513 -7.45 20.41 -25.32
C ILE A 513 -6.92 18.99 -24.97
N ILE A 514 -7.33 18.46 -23.82
CA ILE A 514 -6.92 17.14 -23.38
C ILE A 514 -7.56 16.06 -24.22
N LEU A 515 -8.84 16.18 -24.55
CA LEU A 515 -9.55 15.24 -25.43
C LEU A 515 -8.95 15.19 -26.85
N ASP A 516 -8.47 16.32 -27.37
CA ASP A 516 -7.77 16.36 -28.65
C ASP A 516 -6.44 15.59 -28.59
N LYS A 517 -5.69 15.74 -27.51
CA LYS A 517 -4.46 14.95 -27.24
C LYS A 517 -4.77 13.46 -27.07
N ALA A 518 -5.86 13.13 -26.39
CA ALA A 518 -6.34 11.77 -26.19
C ALA A 518 -6.93 11.14 -27.47
N ARG A 519 -7.21 11.94 -28.52
CA ARG A 519 -7.91 11.55 -29.74
C ARG A 519 -9.33 10.99 -29.50
N ASP A 520 -9.96 11.42 -28.42
CA ASP A 520 -11.34 11.05 -28.10
C ASP A 520 -12.35 12.00 -28.79
N PHE A 521 -12.52 11.78 -30.08
CA PHE A 521 -13.43 12.60 -30.90
C PHE A 521 -14.91 12.44 -30.53
N THR A 522 -15.26 11.33 -29.91
CA THR A 522 -16.64 11.04 -29.50
C THR A 522 -17.06 11.93 -28.34
N THR A 523 -16.26 11.96 -27.28
CA THR A 523 -16.49 12.82 -26.11
C THR A 523 -16.35 14.29 -26.49
N MET A 524 -15.34 14.63 -27.30
CA MET A 524 -15.11 15.99 -27.78
C MET A 524 -16.32 16.53 -28.55
N ASN A 525 -16.92 15.74 -29.45
CA ASN A 525 -18.10 16.13 -30.17
C ASN A 525 -19.32 16.29 -29.26
N ARG A 526 -19.50 15.39 -28.28
CA ARG A 526 -20.59 15.50 -27.28
C ARG A 526 -20.46 16.80 -26.48
N VAL A 527 -19.29 17.10 -26.00
CA VAL A 527 -19.02 18.33 -25.21
C VAL A 527 -19.24 19.58 -26.03
N THR A 528 -18.82 19.60 -27.28
CA THR A 528 -19.06 20.71 -28.19
C THR A 528 -20.55 21.01 -28.37
N TRP A 529 -21.39 19.99 -28.53
CA TRP A 529 -22.82 20.17 -28.61
C TRP A 529 -23.45 20.59 -27.27
N GLU A 530 -22.86 20.20 -26.16
CA GLU A 530 -23.28 20.66 -24.84
C GLU A 530 -22.99 22.14 -24.66
N ILE A 531 -21.79 22.62 -25.00
CA ILE A 531 -21.44 24.05 -25.05
C ILE A 531 -22.36 24.83 -25.97
N PHE A 532 -22.65 24.30 -27.17
CA PHE A 532 -23.59 24.88 -28.11
C PHE A 532 -24.97 25.07 -27.48
N ASN A 533 -25.45 24.05 -26.75
CA ASN A 533 -26.74 24.11 -26.06
C ASN A 533 -26.74 25.14 -24.91
N LEU A 534 -25.68 25.21 -24.14
CA LEU A 534 -25.52 26.19 -23.05
C LEU A 534 -25.60 27.63 -23.59
N CYS A 535 -24.94 27.93 -24.71
CA CYS A 535 -25.03 29.23 -25.36
C CYS A 535 -26.48 29.55 -25.82
N LEU A 536 -27.21 28.57 -26.34
CA LEU A 536 -28.62 28.76 -26.79
C LEU A 536 -29.59 28.94 -25.61
N GLU A 537 -29.39 28.23 -24.50
CA GLU A 537 -30.27 28.31 -23.34
C GLU A 537 -30.06 29.59 -22.58
N ASN A 538 -28.80 30.01 -22.38
CA ASN A 538 -28.46 31.23 -21.70
C ASN A 538 -28.66 32.48 -22.57
N GLN A 539 -28.81 32.33 -23.87
CA GLN A 539 -28.92 33.42 -24.87
C GLN A 539 -27.76 34.40 -24.83
N ASN A 540 -26.58 33.95 -24.41
CA ASN A 540 -25.35 34.71 -24.27
C ASN A 540 -24.17 34.01 -24.91
N SER A 541 -23.11 34.76 -25.19
CA SER A 541 -21.79 34.23 -25.51
C SER A 541 -21.16 33.54 -24.26
N VAL A 542 -20.16 32.70 -24.48
CA VAL A 542 -19.36 32.18 -23.36
C VAL A 542 -18.61 33.30 -22.69
N ASN A 543 -18.66 33.36 -21.35
CA ASN A 543 -18.03 34.40 -20.60
C ASN A 543 -16.56 34.07 -20.32
N ALA A 544 -15.63 34.93 -20.72
CA ALA A 544 -14.20 34.75 -20.44
C ALA A 544 -13.86 34.70 -18.93
N ALA A 545 -14.71 35.27 -18.08
CA ALA A 545 -14.49 35.19 -16.63
C ALA A 545 -14.85 33.80 -16.03
N GLU A 546 -15.61 32.98 -16.72
CA GLU A 546 -16.01 31.63 -16.30
C GLU A 546 -15.05 30.58 -16.83
N ASP A 547 -14.66 30.67 -18.09
CA ASP A 547 -13.69 29.76 -18.76
C ASP A 547 -12.91 30.54 -19.83
N GLU A 548 -11.77 31.11 -19.46
CA GLU A 548 -10.90 31.88 -20.35
C GLU A 548 -10.38 31.02 -21.50
N THR A 549 -10.00 29.78 -21.21
CA THR A 549 -9.49 28.85 -22.22
C THR A 549 -10.53 28.52 -23.27
N LEU A 550 -11.76 28.26 -22.86
CA LEU A 550 -12.87 28.02 -23.78
C LEU A 550 -13.19 29.25 -24.62
N TYR A 551 -13.23 30.43 -24.01
CA TYR A 551 -13.45 31.69 -24.71
C TYR A 551 -12.41 31.91 -25.82
N ASP A 552 -11.13 31.67 -25.54
CA ASP A 552 -10.04 31.79 -26.49
C ASP A 552 -10.15 30.77 -27.65
N LEU A 553 -10.47 29.51 -27.32
CA LEU A 553 -10.69 28.45 -28.33
C LEU A 553 -11.86 28.79 -29.29
N LEU A 554 -12.97 29.32 -28.77
CA LEU A 554 -14.14 29.67 -29.56
C LEU A 554 -13.94 30.96 -30.34
N SER A 555 -13.19 31.93 -29.81
CA SER A 555 -12.89 33.18 -30.46
C SER A 555 -11.86 33.06 -31.58
N SER A 556 -10.92 32.12 -31.44
CA SER A 556 -9.81 31.92 -32.37
C SER A 556 -9.61 30.46 -32.80
N PRO A 557 -10.61 29.78 -33.40
CA PRO A 557 -10.51 28.34 -33.72
C PRO A 557 -9.36 27.97 -34.68
N ARG A 558 -8.82 28.94 -35.41
CA ARG A 558 -7.70 28.74 -36.35
C ARG A 558 -6.38 28.47 -35.66
N LEU A 559 -6.27 28.78 -34.37
CA LEU A 559 -5.07 28.50 -33.56
C LEU A 559 -5.10 27.08 -32.99
N CYS A 560 -6.20 26.39 -33.10
CA CYS A 560 -6.37 25.00 -32.63
C CYS A 560 -5.84 23.98 -33.66
N SER A 561 -5.74 22.71 -33.25
CA SER A 561 -5.50 21.63 -34.20
C SER A 561 -6.61 21.56 -35.24
N PRO A 562 -6.34 21.10 -36.47
CA PRO A 562 -7.38 21.00 -37.52
C PRO A 562 -8.57 20.13 -37.08
N THR A 563 -8.35 19.12 -36.28
CA THR A 563 -9.37 18.23 -35.73
C THR A 563 -10.25 18.95 -34.72
N LEU A 564 -9.65 19.59 -33.72
CA LEU A 564 -10.35 20.37 -32.72
C LEU A 564 -11.14 21.52 -33.37
N ALA A 565 -10.53 22.27 -34.28
CA ALA A 565 -11.18 23.35 -35.01
C ALA A 565 -12.43 22.90 -35.80
N SER A 566 -12.36 21.73 -36.40
CA SER A 566 -13.49 21.15 -37.15
C SER A 566 -14.66 20.77 -36.24
N VAL A 567 -14.36 20.17 -35.08
CA VAL A 567 -15.37 19.76 -34.12
C VAL A 567 -15.97 20.98 -33.41
N LEU A 568 -15.18 21.99 -33.05
CA LEU A 568 -15.60 23.21 -32.38
C LEU A 568 -16.41 24.16 -33.26
N SER A 569 -16.39 23.98 -34.59
CA SER A 569 -17.00 24.88 -35.56
C SER A 569 -18.45 25.29 -35.20
N PRO A 570 -19.36 24.37 -34.79
CA PRO A 570 -20.72 24.75 -34.40
C PRO A 570 -20.77 25.64 -33.15
N ALA A 571 -20.01 25.28 -32.11
CA ALA A 571 -19.97 26.03 -30.86
C ALA A 571 -19.31 27.41 -31.04
N ALA A 572 -18.25 27.49 -31.85
CA ALA A 572 -17.60 28.76 -32.17
C ALA A 572 -18.56 29.67 -33.00
N ALA A 573 -19.32 29.12 -33.92
CA ALA A 573 -20.28 29.90 -34.70
C ALA A 573 -21.43 30.46 -33.83
N ILE A 574 -21.98 29.69 -32.91
CA ILE A 574 -23.05 30.18 -32.01
C ILE A 574 -22.49 31.20 -30.98
N HIS A 575 -21.30 30.98 -30.46
CA HIS A 575 -20.61 31.92 -29.60
C HIS A 575 -20.41 33.28 -30.31
N GLN A 576 -19.85 33.23 -31.52
CA GLN A 576 -19.66 34.44 -32.34
C GLN A 576 -20.99 35.12 -32.72
N TYR A 577 -22.07 34.34 -32.95
CA TYR A 577 -23.40 34.89 -33.16
C TYR A 577 -23.84 35.76 -31.96
N PHE A 578 -23.72 35.26 -30.77
CA PHE A 578 -24.11 36.03 -29.56
C PHE A 578 -23.22 37.25 -29.34
N LEU A 579 -21.89 37.15 -29.57
CA LEU A 579 -20.99 38.30 -29.53
C LEU A 579 -21.38 39.38 -30.53
N CYS A 580 -21.73 39.03 -31.78
CA CYS A 580 -22.22 39.99 -32.78
C CYS A 580 -23.59 40.58 -32.40
N LYS A 581 -24.43 39.84 -31.71
CA LYS A 581 -25.70 40.34 -31.16
C LYS A 581 -25.51 41.34 -30.05
N GLU A 582 -24.52 41.12 -29.19
CA GLU A 582 -24.13 42.06 -28.10
C GLU A 582 -23.45 43.33 -28.62
N SER A 583 -22.60 43.18 -29.66
CA SER A 583 -21.88 44.30 -30.29
C SER A 583 -22.69 45.11 -31.27
N GLU A 584 -24.01 44.84 -31.41
CA GLU A 584 -24.94 45.47 -32.36
C GLU A 584 -24.50 45.37 -33.84
N ASP A 585 -23.84 44.26 -34.25
CA ASP A 585 -23.59 43.93 -35.64
C ASP A 585 -24.62 42.89 -36.20
N PRO A 586 -25.81 43.30 -36.57
CA PRO A 586 -26.87 42.39 -36.96
C PRO A 586 -26.60 41.70 -38.32
N ARG A 587 -25.70 42.26 -39.15
CA ARG A 587 -25.40 41.66 -40.46
C ARG A 587 -24.62 40.36 -40.32
N GLN A 588 -23.54 40.41 -39.55
CA GLN A 588 -22.71 39.25 -39.29
C GLN A 588 -23.47 38.22 -38.47
N ALA A 589 -24.25 38.62 -37.49
CA ALA A 589 -25.11 37.77 -36.71
C ALA A 589 -26.13 37.00 -37.60
N GLY A 590 -26.78 37.67 -38.54
CA GLY A 590 -27.71 37.02 -39.46
C GLY A 590 -27.03 35.96 -40.35
N GLU A 591 -25.86 36.26 -40.91
CA GLU A 591 -25.08 35.33 -41.73
C GLU A 591 -24.63 34.07 -40.94
N LEU A 592 -24.18 34.22 -39.72
CA LEU A 592 -23.78 33.13 -38.84
C LEU A 592 -24.97 32.21 -38.48
N LEU A 593 -26.11 32.79 -38.12
CA LEU A 593 -27.30 32.01 -37.77
C LEU A 593 -27.83 31.22 -38.97
N ILE A 594 -27.77 31.75 -40.16
CA ILE A 594 -28.16 31.06 -41.40
C ILE A 594 -27.14 29.96 -41.71
N GLY A 595 -25.85 30.24 -41.52
CA GLY A 595 -24.79 29.25 -41.67
C GLY A 595 -25.00 28.04 -40.74
N LEU A 596 -25.37 28.27 -39.49
CA LEU A 596 -25.69 27.22 -38.52
C LEU A 596 -26.90 26.37 -38.93
N LEU A 597 -27.96 27.00 -39.50
CA LEU A 597 -29.14 26.29 -40.01
C LEU A 597 -28.84 25.40 -41.23
N LYS A 598 -27.83 25.76 -42.02
CA LYS A 598 -27.38 25.00 -43.19
C LYS A 598 -26.49 23.80 -42.82
N MET A 599 -26.01 23.72 -41.61
CA MET A 599 -25.16 22.59 -41.19
C MET A 599 -25.91 21.26 -41.24
N ILE A 600 -25.47 20.37 -42.12
CA ILE A 600 -26.12 19.08 -42.41
C ILE A 600 -26.06 18.15 -41.21
N ASN A 601 -24.98 18.23 -40.41
CA ASN A 601 -24.71 17.33 -39.31
C ASN A 601 -25.30 17.81 -37.96
N SER A 602 -26.09 18.90 -37.94
CA SER A 602 -26.68 19.35 -36.67
C SER A 602 -27.77 18.38 -36.19
N PRO A 603 -27.76 17.98 -34.90
CA PRO A 603 -28.80 17.13 -34.34
C PRO A 603 -30.20 17.79 -34.49
N LYS A 604 -31.24 16.99 -34.74
CA LYS A 604 -32.61 17.50 -35.01
C LYS A 604 -33.14 18.40 -33.90
N PHE A 605 -32.81 18.12 -32.66
CA PHE A 605 -33.22 18.88 -31.47
C PHE A 605 -32.73 20.34 -31.52
N TYR A 606 -31.47 20.55 -31.90
CA TYR A 606 -30.90 21.90 -31.96
C TYR A 606 -31.43 22.74 -33.12
N ARG A 607 -31.86 22.10 -34.20
CA ARG A 607 -32.46 22.80 -35.32
C ARG A 607 -33.75 23.52 -34.91
N GLU A 608 -34.60 22.89 -34.07
CA GLU A 608 -35.80 23.54 -33.57
C GLU A 608 -35.46 24.75 -32.67
N LYS A 609 -34.41 24.65 -31.82
CA LYS A 609 -33.93 25.78 -31.04
C LYS A 609 -33.40 26.93 -31.91
N LEU A 610 -32.62 26.61 -32.94
CA LEU A 610 -32.13 27.59 -33.92
C LEU A 610 -33.25 28.28 -34.69
N LEU A 611 -34.32 27.56 -35.08
CA LEU A 611 -35.49 28.15 -35.72
C LEU A 611 -36.25 29.10 -34.80
N LYS A 612 -36.31 28.78 -33.50
CA LYS A 612 -36.87 29.70 -32.49
C LYS A 612 -36.04 30.99 -32.38
N GLU A 613 -34.71 30.85 -32.35
CA GLU A 613 -33.81 31.99 -32.32
C GLU A 613 -33.88 32.84 -33.58
N LEU A 614 -33.97 32.22 -34.75
CA LEU A 614 -34.21 32.92 -36.02
C LEU A 614 -35.50 33.72 -35.98
N LEU A 615 -36.57 33.15 -35.41
CA LEU A 615 -37.87 33.87 -35.29
C LEU A 615 -37.72 35.08 -34.35
N VAL A 616 -36.98 34.96 -33.26
CA VAL A 616 -36.68 36.09 -32.33
C VAL A 616 -35.87 37.16 -33.05
N PHE A 617 -34.81 36.76 -33.76
CA PHE A 617 -33.94 37.65 -34.52
C PHE A 617 -34.70 38.44 -35.61
N THR A 618 -35.57 37.79 -36.35
CA THR A 618 -36.34 38.40 -37.47
C THR A 618 -37.54 39.18 -37.00
N ARG A 619 -37.98 39.15 -35.77
CA ARG A 619 -39.03 40.04 -35.22
C ARG A 619 -38.66 41.51 -35.27
N ASN A 620 -37.37 41.82 -35.22
CA ASN A 620 -36.90 43.18 -35.37
C ASN A 620 -36.78 43.51 -36.85
N THR A 621 -37.66 44.42 -37.37
CA THR A 621 -37.69 44.81 -38.79
C THR A 621 -36.40 45.48 -39.27
N LYS A 622 -35.59 46.06 -38.36
CA LYS A 622 -34.25 46.56 -38.72
C LYS A 622 -33.32 45.45 -39.23
N ASN A 623 -33.52 44.22 -38.78
CA ASN A 623 -32.70 43.06 -39.19
C ASN A 623 -33.08 42.53 -40.58
N TYR A 624 -34.15 43.02 -41.23
CA TYR A 624 -34.51 42.59 -42.60
C TYR A 624 -33.45 42.99 -43.63
N GLN A 625 -32.72 44.06 -43.42
CA GLN A 625 -31.63 44.51 -44.29
C GLN A 625 -30.37 43.63 -44.20
N THR A 626 -30.27 42.86 -43.14
CA THR A 626 -29.07 42.09 -42.83
C THR A 626 -29.05 40.69 -43.47
N ILE A 627 -30.23 40.16 -43.83
CA ILE A 627 -30.38 38.87 -44.46
C ILE A 627 -30.47 39.05 -45.96
N SER A 628 -29.51 38.52 -46.72
CA SER A 628 -29.51 38.60 -48.16
C SER A 628 -30.66 37.79 -48.79
N LEU A 629 -31.07 38.14 -50.01
CA LEU A 629 -32.07 37.36 -50.77
C LEU A 629 -31.65 35.86 -50.92
N THR A 630 -30.40 35.65 -51.25
CA THR A 630 -29.83 34.29 -51.41
C THR A 630 -29.93 33.50 -50.12
N SER A 631 -29.55 34.13 -49.00
CA SER A 631 -29.59 33.52 -47.68
C SER A 631 -31.03 33.23 -47.22
N ALA A 632 -31.99 34.09 -47.53
CA ALA A 632 -33.40 33.84 -47.24
C ALA A 632 -33.96 32.66 -48.00
N PHE A 633 -33.62 32.50 -49.31
CA PHE A 633 -34.03 31.33 -50.13
C PHE A 633 -33.36 30.05 -49.63
N ASP A 634 -32.09 30.09 -49.24
CA ASP A 634 -31.38 28.95 -48.64
C ASP A 634 -32.05 28.49 -47.34
N CYS A 635 -32.48 29.41 -46.48
CA CYS A 635 -33.26 29.10 -45.29
C CYS A 635 -34.60 28.45 -45.62
N ILE A 636 -35.31 28.93 -46.66
CA ILE A 636 -36.57 28.32 -47.08
C ILE A 636 -36.34 26.88 -47.58
N ALA A 637 -35.28 26.64 -48.35
CA ALA A 637 -34.92 25.29 -48.79
C ALA A 637 -34.59 24.37 -47.61
N CYS A 638 -33.83 24.85 -46.59
CA CYS A 638 -33.57 24.11 -45.36
C CYS A 638 -34.85 23.80 -44.56
N LEU A 639 -35.86 24.69 -44.59
CA LEU A 639 -37.14 24.47 -43.94
C LEU A 639 -37.95 23.35 -44.62
N GLU A 640 -37.86 23.19 -45.92
CA GLU A 640 -38.56 22.11 -46.67
C GLU A 640 -38.02 20.74 -46.27
N ASP A 641 -36.71 20.63 -46.04
CA ASP A 641 -36.10 19.40 -45.55
C ASP A 641 -36.45 19.15 -44.07
N HIS A 642 -36.68 20.21 -43.30
CA HIS A 642 -37.10 20.13 -41.89
C HIS A 642 -38.57 19.72 -41.75
N GLU A 643 -39.46 20.15 -42.61
CA GLU A 643 -40.90 19.86 -42.51
C GLU A 643 -41.19 18.37 -42.55
N LYS A 644 -40.33 17.59 -43.22
CA LYS A 644 -40.39 16.15 -43.24
C LYS A 644 -40.08 15.49 -41.91
N ASN A 645 -39.48 16.23 -40.94
CA ASN A 645 -38.85 15.68 -39.77
C ASN A 645 -39.22 16.36 -38.42
N VAL A 646 -39.99 17.48 -38.43
CA VAL A 646 -40.29 18.26 -37.22
C VAL A 646 -41.78 18.15 -36.85
N SER A 647 -42.03 17.86 -35.58
CA SER A 647 -43.39 17.73 -35.00
C SER A 647 -44.12 19.08 -34.84
N ASN A 648 -43.41 20.23 -34.95
CA ASN A 648 -43.96 21.54 -34.68
C ASN A 648 -44.25 22.35 -35.96
N SER A 649 -45.32 22.00 -36.68
CA SER A 649 -45.76 22.63 -37.90
C SER A 649 -46.07 24.15 -37.75
N LYS A 650 -46.39 24.61 -36.53
CA LYS A 650 -46.67 26.04 -36.25
C LYS A 650 -45.39 26.87 -36.29
N LEU A 651 -44.31 26.42 -35.70
CA LEU A 651 -43.02 27.13 -35.71
C LEU A 651 -42.49 27.28 -37.14
N VAL A 652 -42.50 26.20 -37.91
CA VAL A 652 -42.07 26.22 -39.32
C VAL A 652 -42.88 27.19 -40.13
N ARG A 653 -44.21 27.24 -39.94
CA ARG A 653 -45.10 28.19 -40.59
C ARG A 653 -44.77 29.63 -40.25
N ASP A 654 -44.56 29.94 -38.95
CA ASP A 654 -44.25 31.29 -38.48
C ASP A 654 -42.88 31.77 -39.05
N VAL A 655 -41.88 30.90 -39.09
CA VAL A 655 -40.58 31.20 -39.72
C VAL A 655 -40.72 31.45 -41.22
N ARG A 656 -41.54 30.67 -41.94
CA ARG A 656 -41.82 30.93 -43.35
C ARG A 656 -42.44 32.29 -43.63
N ILE A 657 -43.39 32.67 -42.79
CA ILE A 657 -44.05 33.99 -42.93
C ILE A 657 -43.02 35.12 -42.76
N GLN A 658 -42.13 34.99 -41.80
CA GLN A 658 -41.09 35.99 -41.55
C GLN A 658 -40.09 36.03 -42.73
N LEU A 659 -39.61 34.88 -43.21
CA LEU A 659 -38.70 34.83 -44.36
C LEU A 659 -39.36 35.39 -45.65
N ALA A 660 -40.64 35.11 -45.89
CA ALA A 660 -41.38 35.69 -47.02
C ALA A 660 -41.49 37.21 -46.93
N SER A 661 -41.63 37.75 -45.67
CA SER A 661 -41.64 39.19 -45.42
C SER A 661 -40.26 39.82 -45.70
N ILE A 662 -39.17 39.12 -45.36
CA ILE A 662 -37.80 39.55 -45.64
C ILE A 662 -37.50 39.55 -47.14
N VAL A 663 -37.91 38.49 -47.85
CA VAL A 663 -37.78 38.41 -49.32
C VAL A 663 -38.53 39.57 -49.99
N SER A 664 -39.79 39.80 -49.59
CA SER A 664 -40.61 40.86 -50.14
C SER A 664 -40.01 42.26 -49.88
N TRP A 665 -39.52 42.49 -48.69
CA TRP A 665 -38.87 43.75 -48.32
C TRP A 665 -37.56 43.98 -49.09
N ASN A 666 -36.70 42.99 -49.23
CA ASN A 666 -35.46 43.07 -50.00
C ASN A 666 -35.75 43.32 -51.52
N TYR A 667 -36.80 42.64 -52.10
CA TYR A 667 -37.16 42.83 -53.43
C TYR A 667 -37.67 44.27 -53.73
N LEU A 668 -38.53 44.79 -52.86
CA LEU A 668 -39.03 46.14 -52.95
C LEU A 668 -37.95 47.23 -52.85
N ASN A 669 -36.91 46.98 -52.08
CA ASN A 669 -35.77 47.92 -51.93
C ASN A 669 -34.70 47.77 -53.03
N ALA A 670 -34.60 46.61 -53.65
CA ALA A 670 -33.74 46.38 -54.84
C ALA A 670 -34.27 47.01 -56.14
N VAL A 671 -35.55 47.29 -56.17
CA VAL A 671 -36.23 47.92 -57.30
C VAL A 671 -36.32 49.45 -57.22
N LYS A 672 -36.01 50.02 -56.03
CA LYS A 672 -35.77 51.43 -55.85
C LYS A 672 -34.31 51.79 -56.10
#